data_b372867cb8ab3f3985f4808061e27cd9
#
_entry.id   b372867cb8ab3f3985f4808061e27cd9
#
_cell.length_a   1.000
_cell.length_b   1.000
_cell.length_c   1.000
_cell.angle_alpha   90.00
_cell.angle_beta   90.00
_cell.angle_gamma   90.00
#
_symmetry.space_group_name_H-M   'P 1'
#
loop_
_entity.id
_entity.type
_entity.pdbx_description
1 polymer ?
#
loop_
_entity_poly.entity_id
_entity_poly.type
_entity_poly.pdbx_seq_one_letter_code
_entity_poly.pdbx_strand_id
1 'polypeptide(L)'
;FFPTDLFTKLTVNKSYTADLLEGGAAGNIDLRSARPFDRSTSFLAYNVQGTKQSPEDRIGARGSLIGSWRGDKVGILAGVSAQRLFTDTRGFETIGYTNPALTTPNGIAGTTNGVQNTPTAAQTLAAQCRANNASCNGTGGGNWTIPGLVPAGAGAGLVAGTVINQDFLLANNPGATIQQIDNALLPRLGRFTSIRGPRDRINAILSAEWQPTDTLHFYVDGLYGYKKNELIRENMAWIVRNGAVIPTNLTFDKADCTIGCVVTGGTFANAQFFNEFRPYTETTKLFSVNPGGEWEISNTLKLNLQGNYARSTFHRENPSVGMTTPLGVGNTVTYSNDGSGIPTIQSALDLNDPANFGWNAGSRVNISDERRLNKSKGARGDLTWGNTALNLKIGGAFDDVSRRISSSDNSQAYQNAVCGNNPSVFVPSPNSQPPCEGLNAPGVIPAGYPTYPGYGTGSTADMAGPVSYGGSLVPNAAAPSYLTPGPAGFVTVDWPKFAAATNYDFYHDTSPESGASTTGASGGGIREVVKSAFATVNGEQNLGGNMLRFNVGMRYVNTIQTITGRVSLPDPRNTTATGVALPDGSRYPNLVSIVSTRNVYSKWLPAATFAYDVSEHAVVRVAGSRTMTRPDPSAQLPGVNFGAPSADQASIGNPALEPYMSTNIDLGFEYYTGREGVVSFNAFRKSIKGFTNTAISTVAFGELAQYGITYDTLNPTQQIALNSRGGPSAAQVQVTSQVNVPDKLTINGLEFQWVQPLDFLTKNIGITGFGFNANATVVDQTSKGAATAFGVAPFTYNITGYYEKHGVMLRVSTTSREGSQNSGAAQNGIPAAALFGTDYTTYDFSSSFDLDKIFGLAGAPQLTINVANFTDATLRSYFQFENATFTQYKPGRQFLVGLRGTF
;
A
#
# COMPACT_ATOMS: atom_id res chain seq x y z
N PHE A 1 1.83 -15.11 -3.63
CA PHE A 1 1.97 -15.31 -5.08
C PHE A 1 2.58 -16.69 -5.37
N PHE A 2 3.43 -17.21 -4.48
CA PHE A 2 4.11 -18.51 -4.64
C PHE A 2 3.38 -19.57 -3.80
N PRO A 3 2.76 -20.60 -4.40
CA PRO A 3 2.10 -21.68 -3.65
C PRO A 3 3.17 -22.58 -3.01
N THR A 4 3.02 -22.84 -1.73
CA THR A 4 3.99 -23.66 -0.96
C THR A 4 4.17 -25.07 -1.51
N ASP A 5 3.15 -25.62 -2.13
CA ASP A 5 3.17 -26.98 -2.71
C ASP A 5 4.21 -27.16 -3.84
N LEU A 6 4.65 -26.05 -4.48
CA LEU A 6 5.60 -26.07 -5.59
C LEU A 6 7.04 -25.74 -5.19
N PHE A 7 7.29 -25.50 -3.90
CA PHE A 7 8.61 -25.15 -3.39
C PHE A 7 9.04 -26.12 -2.30
N THR A 8 10.31 -26.50 -2.31
CA THR A 8 10.85 -27.49 -1.36
C THR A 8 11.67 -26.86 -0.25
N LYS A 9 12.23 -25.68 -0.48
CA LYS A 9 13.13 -25.05 0.49
C LYS A 9 12.90 -23.54 0.56
N LEU A 10 12.72 -23.06 1.79
CA LEU A 10 12.79 -21.64 2.16
C LEU A 10 13.94 -21.46 3.13
N THR A 11 14.92 -20.64 2.75
CA THR A 11 16.06 -20.30 3.62
C THR A 11 15.99 -18.83 3.98
N VAL A 12 16.06 -18.53 5.29
CA VAL A 12 16.12 -17.17 5.81
C VAL A 12 17.49 -16.97 6.44
N ASN A 13 18.32 -16.14 5.80
CA ASN A 13 19.63 -15.76 6.32
C ASN A 13 19.48 -14.45 7.09
N LYS A 14 19.51 -14.53 8.42
CA LYS A 14 19.44 -13.36 9.31
C LYS A 14 20.77 -12.62 9.39
N SER A 15 21.88 -13.36 9.40
CA SER A 15 23.24 -12.84 9.31
C SER A 15 23.74 -12.93 7.88
N TYR A 16 24.35 -11.87 7.40
CA TYR A 16 24.83 -11.75 6.03
C TYR A 16 26.24 -12.37 5.88
N THR A 17 26.47 -13.09 4.79
CA THR A 17 27.79 -13.56 4.35
C THR A 17 28.12 -12.94 2.99
N ALA A 18 29.39 -12.77 2.65
CA ALA A 18 29.79 -12.00 1.47
C ALA A 18 29.46 -12.72 0.13
N ASP A 19 29.21 -14.01 0.13
CA ASP A 19 28.77 -14.79 -1.05
C ASP A 19 27.27 -14.64 -1.33
N LEU A 20 26.47 -14.18 -0.37
CA LEU A 20 25.07 -13.81 -0.62
C LEU A 20 24.98 -12.54 -1.44
N LEU A 21 23.99 -12.44 -2.31
CA LEU A 21 23.65 -11.20 -2.97
C LEU A 21 23.31 -10.14 -1.92
N GLU A 22 23.63 -8.89 -2.21
CA GLU A 22 23.35 -7.81 -1.28
C GLU A 22 21.86 -7.77 -0.94
N GLY A 23 21.55 -8.01 0.32
CA GLY A 23 20.21 -7.97 0.91
C GLY A 23 20.08 -6.75 1.81
N GLY A 24 18.84 -6.43 2.17
CA GLY A 24 18.54 -5.37 3.11
C GLY A 24 19.06 -5.64 4.53
N ALA A 25 18.92 -4.65 5.41
CA ALA A 25 19.32 -4.74 6.82
C ALA A 25 18.57 -5.86 7.59
N ALA A 26 17.41 -6.32 7.11
CA ALA A 26 16.61 -7.33 7.77
C ALA A 26 17.11 -8.77 7.55
N GLY A 27 17.75 -9.06 6.43
CA GLY A 27 18.24 -10.40 6.06
C GLY A 27 18.00 -10.70 4.58
N ASN A 28 18.29 -11.95 4.20
CA ASN A 28 18.10 -12.48 2.85
C ASN A 28 17.19 -13.70 2.89
N ILE A 29 16.24 -13.78 1.96
CA ILE A 29 15.31 -14.92 1.81
C ILE A 29 15.58 -15.58 0.47
N ASP A 30 15.89 -16.88 0.49
CA ASP A 30 16.06 -17.72 -0.68
C ASP A 30 14.93 -18.76 -0.74
N LEU A 31 14.24 -18.79 -1.89
CA LEU A 31 13.14 -19.71 -2.15
C LEU A 31 13.49 -20.59 -3.34
N ARG A 32 13.63 -21.90 -3.10
CA ARG A 32 13.96 -22.88 -4.11
C ARG A 32 12.74 -23.69 -4.51
N SER A 33 12.46 -23.76 -5.82
CA SER A 33 11.47 -24.65 -6.38
C SER A 33 11.89 -26.12 -6.23
N ALA A 34 10.91 -27.02 -6.27
CA ALA A 34 11.15 -28.45 -6.26
C ALA A 34 11.91 -28.88 -7.53
N ARG A 35 12.87 -29.80 -7.37
CA ARG A 35 13.64 -30.38 -8.46
C ARG A 35 13.53 -31.92 -8.48
N PRO A 36 13.73 -32.56 -9.66
CA PRO A 36 13.61 -34.01 -9.80
C PRO A 36 14.51 -34.79 -8.85
N PHE A 37 15.76 -34.35 -8.65
CA PHE A 37 16.75 -35.03 -7.82
C PHE A 37 16.64 -34.75 -6.33
N ASP A 38 15.69 -33.91 -5.90
CA ASP A 38 15.42 -33.69 -4.48
C ASP A 38 14.91 -34.97 -3.77
N ARG A 39 14.37 -35.94 -4.54
CA ARG A 39 13.91 -37.24 -4.03
C ARG A 39 14.64 -38.37 -4.77
N SER A 40 14.75 -39.53 -4.10
CA SER A 40 15.39 -40.74 -4.67
C SER A 40 14.53 -41.43 -5.72
N THR A 41 13.19 -41.21 -5.73
CA THR A 41 12.25 -41.91 -6.61
C THR A 41 11.36 -40.91 -7.34
N SER A 42 10.80 -41.33 -8.46
CA SER A 42 9.70 -40.66 -9.14
C SER A 42 8.48 -40.59 -8.20
N PHE A 43 7.68 -39.54 -8.30
CA PHE A 43 6.48 -39.39 -7.50
C PHE A 43 5.40 -38.55 -8.22
N LEU A 44 4.17 -38.72 -7.77
CA LEU A 44 3.03 -37.87 -8.12
C LEU A 44 2.34 -37.46 -6.83
N ALA A 45 2.21 -36.17 -6.56
CA ALA A 45 1.51 -35.62 -5.39
C ALA A 45 0.40 -34.68 -5.80
N TYR A 46 -0.70 -34.73 -5.08
CA TYR A 46 -1.86 -33.85 -5.29
C TYR A 46 -2.38 -33.30 -3.98
N ASN A 47 -3.04 -32.14 -4.09
CA ASN A 47 -3.78 -31.51 -2.99
C ASN A 47 -4.99 -30.80 -3.59
N VAL A 48 -6.19 -31.08 -3.07
CA VAL A 48 -7.45 -30.44 -3.50
C VAL A 48 -8.22 -30.00 -2.26
N GLN A 49 -8.64 -28.74 -2.20
CA GLN A 49 -9.33 -28.17 -1.04
C GLN A 49 -10.48 -27.28 -1.47
N GLY A 50 -11.61 -27.39 -0.78
CA GLY A 50 -12.63 -26.37 -0.72
C GLY A 50 -12.25 -25.26 0.27
N THR A 51 -12.59 -24.02 -0.04
CA THR A 51 -12.26 -22.86 0.81
C THR A 51 -13.49 -21.98 0.99
N LYS A 52 -13.71 -21.47 2.21
CA LYS A 52 -14.74 -20.46 2.49
C LYS A 52 -14.15 -19.38 3.39
N GLN A 53 -14.41 -18.11 3.10
CA GLN A 53 -14.04 -16.98 3.94
C GLN A 53 -15.31 -16.27 4.44
N SER A 54 -15.49 -16.21 5.76
CA SER A 54 -16.59 -15.45 6.36
C SER A 54 -16.35 -13.93 6.23
N PRO A 55 -17.36 -13.09 5.91
CA PRO A 55 -18.78 -13.42 5.79
C PRO A 55 -19.24 -13.84 4.37
N GLU A 56 -18.33 -14.08 3.43
CA GLU A 56 -18.66 -14.50 2.07
C GLU A 56 -19.34 -15.90 2.06
N ASP A 57 -20.39 -16.06 1.30
CA ASP A 57 -21.16 -17.32 1.24
C ASP A 57 -20.68 -18.28 0.15
N ARG A 58 -20.01 -17.77 -0.88
CA ARG A 58 -19.53 -18.60 -1.98
C ARG A 58 -18.33 -19.44 -1.54
N ILE A 59 -18.32 -20.70 -2.01
CA ILE A 59 -17.23 -21.63 -1.78
C ILE A 59 -16.23 -21.51 -2.94
N GLY A 60 -14.99 -21.25 -2.60
CA GLY A 60 -13.85 -21.31 -3.52
C GLY A 60 -13.20 -22.69 -3.51
N ALA A 61 -12.24 -22.86 -4.40
CA ALA A 61 -11.46 -24.08 -4.46
C ALA A 61 -9.97 -23.73 -4.71
N ARG A 62 -9.10 -24.59 -4.22
CA ARG A 62 -7.70 -24.62 -4.61
C ARG A 62 -7.22 -26.04 -4.80
N GLY A 63 -6.27 -26.23 -5.72
CA GLY A 63 -5.66 -27.51 -5.93
C GLY A 63 -4.25 -27.39 -6.49
N SER A 64 -3.45 -28.43 -6.28
CA SER A 64 -2.13 -28.59 -6.85
C SER A 64 -1.89 -30.01 -7.28
N LEU A 65 -1.13 -30.16 -8.34
CA LEU A 65 -0.61 -31.44 -8.86
C LEU A 65 0.86 -31.23 -9.20
N ILE A 66 1.72 -32.08 -8.67
CA ILE A 66 3.15 -32.07 -8.95
C ILE A 66 3.63 -33.50 -9.20
N GLY A 67 4.31 -33.70 -10.31
CA GLY A 67 4.90 -34.97 -10.67
C GLY A 67 6.37 -34.84 -11.01
N SER A 68 7.13 -35.85 -10.64
CA SER A 68 8.55 -35.97 -10.95
C SER A 68 8.86 -37.34 -11.52
N TRP A 69 9.52 -37.34 -12.65
CA TRP A 69 10.19 -38.53 -13.18
C TRP A 69 11.69 -38.37 -12.96
N ARG A 70 12.29 -39.41 -12.40
CA ARG A 70 13.70 -39.51 -12.14
C ARG A 70 14.30 -40.77 -12.79
N GLY A 71 15.18 -40.57 -13.75
CA GLY A 71 16.12 -41.58 -14.23
C GLY A 71 17.49 -41.45 -13.55
N ASP A 72 18.46 -42.26 -13.98
CA ASP A 72 19.80 -42.29 -13.39
C ASP A 72 20.55 -40.96 -13.58
N LYS A 73 20.46 -40.38 -14.77
CA LYS A 73 21.22 -39.18 -15.15
C LYS A 73 20.35 -37.99 -15.53
N VAL A 74 19.06 -38.18 -15.72
CA VAL A 74 18.12 -37.12 -16.15
C VAL A 74 16.87 -37.20 -15.30
N GLY A 75 16.40 -36.06 -14.88
CA GLY A 75 15.13 -35.94 -14.20
C GLY A 75 14.29 -34.77 -14.73
N ILE A 76 12.98 -34.90 -14.72
CA ILE A 76 12.02 -33.88 -15.10
C ILE A 76 10.93 -33.77 -14.03
N LEU A 77 10.62 -32.60 -13.62
CA LEU A 77 9.53 -32.31 -12.67
C LEU A 77 8.62 -31.24 -13.27
N ALA A 78 7.32 -31.48 -13.20
CA ALA A 78 6.30 -30.50 -13.56
C ALA A 78 5.25 -30.37 -12.45
N GLY A 79 4.81 -29.16 -12.18
CA GLY A 79 3.79 -28.92 -11.18
C GLY A 79 2.89 -27.76 -11.57
N VAL A 80 1.62 -27.86 -11.22
CA VAL A 80 0.62 -26.80 -11.37
C VAL A 80 -0.15 -26.61 -10.08
N SER A 81 -0.46 -25.35 -9.76
CA SER A 81 -1.37 -25.00 -8.66
C SER A 81 -2.36 -23.97 -9.16
N ALA A 82 -3.64 -24.19 -8.92
CA ALA A 82 -4.73 -23.29 -9.27
C ALA A 82 -5.59 -22.99 -8.04
N GLN A 83 -6.11 -21.77 -7.99
CA GLN A 83 -6.94 -21.31 -6.88
C GLN A 83 -7.97 -20.30 -7.35
N ARG A 84 -9.20 -20.42 -6.88
CA ARG A 84 -10.24 -19.38 -6.90
C ARG A 84 -10.73 -19.17 -5.49
N LEU A 85 -10.53 -17.98 -4.94
CA LEU A 85 -11.07 -17.57 -3.65
C LEU A 85 -12.10 -16.47 -3.84
N PHE A 86 -13.13 -16.50 -3.02
CA PHE A 86 -14.09 -15.40 -2.90
C PHE A 86 -13.85 -14.69 -1.59
N THR A 87 -13.83 -13.36 -1.62
CA THR A 87 -13.60 -12.52 -0.44
C THR A 87 -14.71 -11.51 -0.28
N ASP A 88 -15.13 -11.27 0.96
CA ASP A 88 -15.93 -10.11 1.38
C ASP A 88 -15.27 -9.55 2.65
N THR A 89 -14.65 -8.39 2.53
CA THR A 89 -13.98 -7.72 3.64
C THR A 89 -14.71 -6.41 3.91
N ARG A 90 -15.22 -6.26 5.13
CA ARG A 90 -15.94 -5.07 5.55
C ARG A 90 -15.13 -4.30 6.57
N GLY A 91 -15.24 -2.98 6.52
CA GLY A 91 -14.48 -2.14 7.42
C GLY A 91 -14.87 -0.69 7.39
N PHE A 92 -14.05 0.10 8.05
CA PHE A 92 -14.20 1.54 8.20
C PHE A 92 -12.86 2.23 7.92
N GLU A 93 -12.90 3.40 7.27
CA GLU A 93 -11.72 4.22 6.99
C GLU A 93 -12.05 5.70 7.17
N THR A 94 -11.07 6.48 7.62
CA THR A 94 -11.23 7.93 7.75
C THR A 94 -10.42 8.72 6.73
N ILE A 95 -9.42 8.10 6.08
CA ILE A 95 -8.38 8.76 5.28
C ILE A 95 -7.65 9.90 6.03
N GLY A 96 -7.68 9.87 7.35
CA GLY A 96 -7.15 10.87 8.28
C GLY A 96 -8.23 11.63 9.03
N TYR A 97 -7.77 12.54 9.84
CA TYR A 97 -8.61 13.43 10.63
C TYR A 97 -8.49 14.87 10.12
N THR A 98 -9.44 15.69 10.42
CA THR A 98 -9.48 17.10 10.06
C THR A 98 -10.05 17.91 11.21
N ASN A 99 -9.67 19.18 11.29
CA ASN A 99 -10.22 20.18 12.18
C ASN A 99 -10.74 21.39 11.39
N PRO A 100 -11.53 22.29 11.96
CA PRO A 100 -11.98 23.49 11.29
C PRO A 100 -10.83 24.48 10.98
N ALA A 101 -9.76 24.48 11.79
CA ALA A 101 -8.61 25.38 11.70
C ALA A 101 -9.08 26.84 11.48
N LEU A 102 -9.94 27.31 12.37
CA LEU A 102 -10.54 28.65 12.31
C LEU A 102 -9.49 29.73 12.50
N THR A 103 -8.44 29.45 13.28
CA THR A 103 -7.24 30.28 13.39
C THR A 103 -6.31 29.93 12.24
N THR A 104 -6.10 30.88 11.35
CA THR A 104 -5.12 30.68 10.28
C THR A 104 -3.76 31.24 10.71
N PRO A 105 -2.65 30.47 10.60
CA PRO A 105 -1.29 30.97 10.81
C PRO A 105 -0.93 32.11 9.85
N ASN A 106 -1.54 32.14 8.68
CA ASN A 106 -1.43 33.22 7.67
C ASN A 106 -2.59 34.21 7.81
N GLY A 107 -2.95 34.51 9.01
CA GLY A 107 -4.15 35.19 9.44
C GLY A 107 -4.70 36.21 8.48
N ILE A 108 -5.94 36.02 8.12
CA ILE A 108 -6.72 37.16 7.59
C ILE A 108 -6.68 38.19 8.67
N ALA A 109 -6.02 39.34 8.40
CA ALA A 109 -5.85 40.42 9.38
C ALA A 109 -7.22 40.78 9.99
N GLY A 110 -7.29 40.82 11.32
CA GLY A 110 -8.51 41.11 12.04
C GLY A 110 -9.37 39.90 12.41
N THR A 111 -8.97 38.66 12.17
CA THR A 111 -9.69 37.47 12.63
C THR A 111 -9.22 37.00 14.01
N THR A 112 -10.17 36.73 14.88
CA THR A 112 -9.90 35.96 16.10
C THR A 112 -10.43 34.55 15.86
N ASN A 113 -9.51 33.55 15.86
CA ASN A 113 -9.84 32.15 15.57
C ASN A 113 -10.52 31.92 14.19
N GLY A 114 -10.16 32.73 13.17
CA GLY A 114 -10.72 32.56 11.82
C GLY A 114 -12.24 32.88 11.67
N VAL A 115 -12.93 33.15 12.76
CA VAL A 115 -14.35 33.48 12.77
C VAL A 115 -14.53 34.93 13.25
N GLN A 116 -15.21 35.75 12.46
CA GLN A 116 -15.40 37.19 12.79
C GLN A 116 -16.85 37.61 12.79
N ASN A 117 -17.09 38.63 13.65
CA ASN A 117 -18.37 39.30 13.75
C ASN A 117 -18.57 40.38 12.68
N THR A 118 -17.47 40.93 12.11
CA THR A 118 -17.53 41.99 11.08
C THR A 118 -16.63 41.59 9.89
N PRO A 119 -17.17 41.33 8.70
CA PRO A 119 -16.39 40.97 7.55
C PRO A 119 -15.44 42.06 7.08
N THR A 120 -14.15 41.79 6.95
CA THR A 120 -13.20 42.62 6.22
C THR A 120 -13.11 42.16 4.75
N ALA A 121 -12.44 42.91 3.88
CA ALA A 121 -12.22 42.49 2.49
C ALA A 121 -11.52 41.11 2.38
N ALA A 122 -10.56 40.85 3.27
CA ALA A 122 -9.89 39.57 3.34
C ALA A 122 -10.81 38.41 3.80
N GLN A 123 -11.76 38.69 4.66
CA GLN A 123 -12.77 37.71 5.10
C GLN A 123 -13.82 37.42 4.04
N THR A 124 -14.17 38.45 3.23
CA THR A 124 -15.01 38.24 2.05
C THR A 124 -14.34 37.25 1.09
N LEU A 125 -13.01 37.36 0.91
CA LEU A 125 -12.24 36.40 0.11
C LEU A 125 -12.23 34.99 0.75
N ALA A 126 -12.05 34.89 2.06
CA ALA A 126 -12.14 33.64 2.79
C ALA A 126 -13.54 32.98 2.68
N ALA A 127 -14.60 33.78 2.74
CA ALA A 127 -15.96 33.31 2.52
C ALA A 127 -16.18 32.83 1.08
N GLN A 128 -15.61 33.52 0.09
CA GLN A 128 -15.62 33.08 -1.30
C GLN A 128 -14.85 31.79 -1.51
N CYS A 129 -13.68 31.60 -0.88
CA CYS A 129 -12.95 30.35 -0.88
C CYS A 129 -13.82 29.19 -0.34
N ARG A 130 -14.48 29.39 0.79
CA ARG A 130 -15.36 28.37 1.39
C ARG A 130 -16.57 28.06 0.51
N ALA A 131 -17.16 29.08 -0.11
CA ALA A 131 -18.28 28.92 -1.06
C ALA A 131 -17.88 28.08 -2.28
N ASN A 132 -16.62 28.17 -2.71
CA ASN A 132 -16.07 27.36 -3.81
C ASN A 132 -15.48 26.03 -3.34
N ASN A 133 -15.76 25.61 -2.12
CA ASN A 133 -15.30 24.35 -1.54
C ASN A 133 -13.77 24.26 -1.40
N ALA A 134 -13.08 25.40 -1.40
CA ALA A 134 -11.63 25.48 -1.23
C ALA A 134 -11.28 25.61 0.24
N SER A 135 -10.22 24.93 0.67
CA SER A 135 -9.63 25.18 1.98
C SER A 135 -8.91 26.51 1.98
N CYS A 136 -9.47 27.49 2.64
CA CYS A 136 -8.87 28.81 2.83
C CYS A 136 -8.23 28.96 4.21
N ASN A 137 -8.15 27.89 4.97
CA ASN A 137 -7.65 27.92 6.34
C ASN A 137 -6.12 27.92 6.45
N GLY A 138 -5.40 27.94 5.34
CA GLY A 138 -3.95 28.04 5.31
C GLY A 138 -3.17 26.81 5.82
N THR A 139 -3.85 25.78 6.29
CA THR A 139 -3.27 24.61 6.93
C THR A 139 -3.30 23.36 6.06
N GLY A 140 -3.67 23.48 4.80
CA GLY A 140 -3.64 22.36 3.85
C GLY A 140 -4.99 21.90 3.33
N GLY A 141 -4.94 21.14 2.25
CA GLY A 141 -6.10 20.65 1.53
C GLY A 141 -6.93 19.64 2.30
N GLY A 142 -8.22 19.83 2.26
CA GLY A 142 -9.16 18.88 2.83
C GLY A 142 -9.51 19.11 4.28
N ASN A 143 -9.38 20.33 4.76
CA ASN A 143 -9.87 20.71 6.08
C ASN A 143 -11.41 20.75 6.11
N TRP A 144 -11.94 20.62 7.30
CA TRP A 144 -13.34 20.87 7.57
C TRP A 144 -13.62 22.38 7.44
N THR A 145 -14.58 22.74 6.60
CA THR A 145 -14.89 24.13 6.30
C THR A 145 -16.23 24.51 6.90
N ILE A 146 -16.24 25.23 8.02
CA ILE A 146 -17.48 25.79 8.57
C ILE A 146 -17.91 26.96 7.69
N PRO A 147 -19.17 27.01 7.16
CA PRO A 147 -19.63 28.11 6.33
C PRO A 147 -19.76 29.40 7.12
N GLY A 148 -19.68 30.55 6.46
CA GLY A 148 -19.83 31.86 7.11
C GLY A 148 -21.27 32.21 7.45
N LEU A 149 -22.25 31.60 6.78
CA LEU A 149 -23.69 31.74 7.01
C LEU A 149 -24.33 30.36 7.09
N VAL A 150 -25.39 30.23 7.87
CA VAL A 150 -26.23 29.04 7.88
C VAL A 150 -26.91 28.89 6.52
N PRO A 151 -26.70 27.83 5.75
CA PRO A 151 -27.36 27.60 4.47
C PRO A 151 -28.85 27.35 4.66
N ALA A 152 -29.66 27.66 3.63
CA ALA A 152 -31.04 27.22 3.60
C ALA A 152 -31.15 25.71 3.74
N GLY A 153 -32.06 25.22 4.56
CA GLY A 153 -32.26 23.79 4.77
C GLY A 153 -31.08 23.08 5.48
N ALA A 154 -30.30 23.79 6.30
CA ALA A 154 -29.19 23.19 7.04
C ALA A 154 -29.61 22.08 8.03
N GLY A 155 -30.82 22.16 8.59
CA GLY A 155 -31.30 21.24 9.62
C GLY A 155 -30.89 21.64 11.04
N ALA A 156 -31.10 20.74 11.99
CA ALA A 156 -30.77 20.89 13.42
C ALA A 156 -31.41 22.16 14.08
N GLY A 157 -32.52 22.67 13.55
CA GLY A 157 -33.18 23.86 14.07
C GLY A 157 -32.45 25.16 13.74
N LEU A 158 -31.41 25.16 12.93
CA LEU A 158 -30.63 26.33 12.56
C LEU A 158 -31.41 27.23 11.59
N VAL A 159 -31.35 28.57 11.82
CA VAL A 159 -32.05 29.56 11.00
C VAL A 159 -31.18 30.00 9.82
N ALA A 160 -31.68 29.82 8.60
CA ALA A 160 -30.98 30.20 7.37
C ALA A 160 -30.58 31.69 7.36
N GLY A 161 -29.40 31.99 6.85
CA GLY A 161 -28.86 33.35 6.80
C GLY A 161 -28.25 33.87 8.11
N THR A 162 -28.30 33.10 9.20
CA THR A 162 -27.62 33.47 10.45
C THR A 162 -26.10 33.42 10.23
N VAL A 163 -25.40 34.47 10.67
CA VAL A 163 -23.94 34.57 10.60
C VAL A 163 -23.33 33.57 11.57
N ILE A 164 -22.44 32.73 11.08
CA ILE A 164 -21.68 31.78 11.89
C ILE A 164 -20.41 32.48 12.35
N ASN A 165 -20.43 32.98 13.57
CA ASN A 165 -19.31 33.61 14.27
C ASN A 165 -18.99 32.87 15.57
N GLN A 166 -18.11 33.40 16.41
CA GLN A 166 -17.75 32.77 17.69
C GLN A 166 -18.96 32.63 18.61
N ASP A 167 -19.81 33.69 18.72
CA ASP A 167 -21.00 33.66 19.58
C ASP A 167 -21.96 32.56 19.11
N PHE A 168 -22.17 32.43 17.80
CA PHE A 168 -22.99 31.36 17.22
C PHE A 168 -22.46 29.98 17.57
N LEU A 169 -21.13 29.79 17.38
CA LEU A 169 -20.51 28.49 17.66
C LEU A 169 -20.58 28.12 19.13
N LEU A 170 -20.35 29.08 20.05
CA LEU A 170 -20.43 28.84 21.49
C LEU A 170 -21.89 28.60 21.93
N ALA A 171 -22.86 29.37 21.39
CA ALA A 171 -24.27 29.19 21.73
C ALA A 171 -24.82 27.81 21.29
N ASN A 172 -24.33 27.28 20.17
CA ASN A 172 -24.75 25.98 19.65
C ASN A 172 -23.91 24.79 20.18
N ASN A 173 -22.81 25.06 20.91
CA ASN A 173 -21.96 24.02 21.52
C ASN A 173 -21.73 24.37 23.01
N PRO A 174 -22.79 24.27 23.85
CA PRO A 174 -22.71 24.67 25.25
C PRO A 174 -21.68 23.88 26.01
N GLY A 175 -20.81 24.54 26.76
CA GLY A 175 -19.72 23.96 27.50
C GLY A 175 -18.39 23.78 26.73
N ALA A 176 -18.42 24.03 25.41
CA ALA A 176 -17.22 24.05 24.59
C ALA A 176 -16.54 25.43 24.60
N THR A 177 -15.21 25.43 24.47
CA THR A 177 -14.43 26.64 24.20
C THR A 177 -14.18 26.78 22.71
N ILE A 178 -13.88 28.00 22.24
CA ILE A 178 -13.54 28.20 20.83
C ILE A 178 -12.28 27.46 20.43
N GLN A 179 -11.30 27.31 21.36
CA GLN A 179 -10.10 26.52 21.14
C GLN A 179 -10.40 25.02 20.91
N GLN A 180 -11.35 24.48 21.69
CA GLN A 180 -11.78 23.09 21.51
C GLN A 180 -12.45 22.90 20.16
N ILE A 181 -13.32 23.82 19.74
CA ILE A 181 -13.97 23.76 18.41
C ILE A 181 -12.93 23.89 17.31
N ASP A 182 -11.98 24.81 17.42
CA ASP A 182 -10.93 25.09 16.44
C ASP A 182 -10.02 23.86 16.18
N ASN A 183 -9.66 23.16 17.26
CA ASN A 183 -8.76 22.02 17.23
C ASN A 183 -9.48 20.66 17.28
N ALA A 184 -10.82 20.65 17.16
CA ALA A 184 -11.64 19.45 17.19
C ALA A 184 -11.32 18.51 16.03
N LEU A 185 -10.90 17.29 16.33
CA LEU A 185 -10.56 16.29 15.34
C LEU A 185 -11.77 15.40 14.99
N LEU A 186 -12.19 15.46 13.74
CA LEU A 186 -13.20 14.60 13.13
C LEU A 186 -12.60 13.75 12.02
N PRO A 187 -13.17 12.58 11.70
CA PRO A 187 -12.83 11.84 10.49
C PRO A 187 -12.97 12.74 9.24
N ARG A 188 -11.95 12.80 8.39
CA ARG A 188 -12.04 13.48 7.09
C ARG A 188 -13.18 12.93 6.24
N LEU A 189 -13.31 11.61 6.24
CA LEU A 189 -14.44 10.86 5.71
C LEU A 189 -14.81 9.79 6.74
N GLY A 190 -16.05 9.79 7.21
CA GLY A 190 -16.60 8.66 7.95
C GLY A 190 -17.03 7.59 6.97
N ARG A 191 -16.09 6.72 6.50
CA ARG A 191 -16.29 5.87 5.35
C ARG A 191 -16.45 4.41 5.72
N PHE A 192 -17.64 3.86 5.52
CA PHE A 192 -17.91 2.44 5.55
C PHE A 192 -17.52 1.82 4.21
N THR A 193 -16.81 0.70 4.25
CA THR A 193 -16.20 0.07 3.07
C THR A 193 -16.57 -1.42 3.02
N SER A 194 -16.94 -1.90 1.83
CA SER A 194 -17.05 -3.32 1.48
C SER A 194 -16.18 -3.59 0.27
N ILE A 195 -15.34 -4.64 0.33
CA ILE A 195 -14.49 -5.09 -0.78
C ILE A 195 -14.78 -6.57 -1.02
N ARG A 196 -15.39 -6.89 -2.15
CA ARG A 196 -15.82 -8.25 -2.45
C ARG A 196 -15.50 -8.66 -3.87
N GLY A 197 -15.28 -9.95 -4.09
CA GLY A 197 -15.09 -10.52 -5.42
C GLY A 197 -14.16 -11.72 -5.47
N PRO A 198 -13.99 -12.31 -6.66
CA PRO A 198 -13.10 -13.44 -6.88
C PRO A 198 -11.64 -13.03 -7.00
N ARG A 199 -10.77 -13.93 -6.55
CA ARG A 199 -9.31 -13.85 -6.69
C ARG A 199 -8.80 -15.16 -7.27
N ASP A 200 -8.35 -15.12 -8.50
CA ASP A 200 -7.84 -16.27 -9.22
C ASP A 200 -6.31 -16.27 -9.24
N ARG A 201 -5.72 -17.45 -9.09
CA ARG A 201 -4.28 -17.67 -9.23
C ARG A 201 -4.03 -18.99 -9.95
N ILE A 202 -3.05 -18.98 -10.85
CA ILE A 202 -2.51 -20.18 -11.48
C ILE A 202 -0.98 -20.03 -11.44
N ASN A 203 -0.31 -21.08 -10.98
CA ASN A 203 1.14 -21.16 -11.01
C ASN A 203 1.54 -22.50 -11.60
N ALA A 204 2.59 -22.49 -12.38
CA ALA A 204 3.19 -23.70 -12.93
C ALA A 204 4.71 -23.66 -12.76
N ILE A 205 5.31 -24.80 -12.45
CA ILE A 205 6.75 -25.00 -12.45
C ILE A 205 7.12 -26.11 -13.44
N LEU A 206 8.29 -25.94 -14.03
CA LEU A 206 8.95 -26.98 -14.81
C LEU A 206 10.42 -26.96 -14.43
N SER A 207 10.94 -28.11 -13.99
CA SER A 207 12.34 -28.27 -13.67
C SER A 207 12.91 -29.46 -14.38
N ALA A 208 14.13 -29.33 -14.92
CA ALA A 208 14.88 -30.43 -15.50
C ALA A 208 16.30 -30.43 -14.91
N GLU A 209 16.79 -31.61 -14.65
CA GLU A 209 18.14 -31.86 -14.18
C GLU A 209 18.84 -32.89 -15.07
N TRP A 210 20.13 -32.65 -15.30
CA TRP A 210 21.00 -33.56 -16.06
C TRP A 210 22.35 -33.68 -15.37
N GLN A 211 22.66 -34.89 -14.96
CA GLN A 211 23.91 -35.27 -14.31
C GLN A 211 24.69 -36.28 -15.19
N PRO A 212 25.40 -35.80 -16.22
CA PRO A 212 26.12 -36.68 -17.15
C PRO A 212 27.20 -37.50 -16.47
N THR A 213 27.83 -36.99 -15.42
CA THR A 213 28.83 -37.62 -14.56
C THR A 213 28.56 -37.33 -13.10
N ASP A 214 29.17 -38.06 -12.19
CA ASP A 214 29.03 -37.81 -10.74
C ASP A 214 29.54 -36.42 -10.31
N THR A 215 30.38 -35.79 -11.13
CA THR A 215 31.03 -34.50 -10.85
C THR A 215 30.39 -33.32 -11.59
N LEU A 216 29.46 -33.56 -12.52
CA LEU A 216 28.86 -32.50 -13.35
C LEU A 216 27.36 -32.60 -13.33
N HIS A 217 26.74 -31.53 -12.87
CA HIS A 217 25.29 -31.39 -12.70
C HIS A 217 24.76 -30.10 -13.33
N PHE A 218 23.77 -30.22 -14.19
CA PHE A 218 23.06 -29.09 -14.79
C PHE A 218 21.61 -29.10 -14.36
N TYR A 219 21.02 -27.92 -14.26
CA TYR A 219 19.60 -27.75 -14.00
C TYR A 219 19.03 -26.55 -14.72
N VAL A 220 17.72 -26.58 -14.95
CA VAL A 220 16.94 -25.43 -15.39
C VAL A 220 15.61 -25.43 -14.67
N ASP A 221 15.30 -24.32 -14.00
CA ASP A 221 14.03 -24.12 -13.30
C ASP A 221 13.21 -23.04 -14.03
N GLY A 222 11.98 -23.37 -14.38
CA GLY A 222 11.00 -22.47 -14.97
C GLY A 222 9.82 -22.25 -14.03
N LEU A 223 9.33 -21.01 -13.94
CA LEU A 223 8.15 -20.63 -13.19
C LEU A 223 7.25 -19.74 -14.04
N TYR A 224 5.97 -20.09 -14.09
CA TYR A 224 4.91 -19.24 -14.60
C TYR A 224 3.91 -18.93 -13.49
N GLY A 225 3.47 -17.67 -13.41
CA GLY A 225 2.45 -17.22 -12.46
C GLY A 225 1.43 -16.31 -13.14
N TYR A 226 0.17 -16.58 -12.90
CA TYR A 226 -0.97 -15.75 -13.30
C TYR A 226 -1.82 -15.44 -12.07
N LYS A 227 -2.18 -14.16 -11.88
CA LYS A 227 -3.10 -13.71 -10.85
C LYS A 227 -4.10 -12.75 -11.46
N LYS A 228 -5.38 -12.96 -11.18
CA LYS A 228 -6.46 -12.03 -11.53
C LYS A 228 -7.31 -11.77 -10.28
N ASN A 229 -7.49 -10.50 -9.95
CA ASN A 229 -8.47 -10.06 -8.96
C ASN A 229 -9.55 -9.29 -9.69
N GLU A 230 -10.81 -9.65 -9.49
CA GLU A 230 -11.97 -8.92 -9.98
C GLU A 230 -12.76 -8.50 -8.75
N LEU A 231 -12.49 -7.31 -8.26
CA LEU A 231 -13.03 -6.84 -6.99
C LEU A 231 -13.94 -5.65 -7.21
N ILE A 232 -14.97 -5.59 -6.42
CA ILE A 232 -15.84 -4.42 -6.29
C ILE A 232 -15.56 -3.81 -4.93
N ARG A 233 -15.15 -2.55 -4.93
CA ARG A 233 -15.06 -1.75 -3.72
C ARG A 233 -16.22 -0.77 -3.69
N GLU A 234 -17.01 -0.85 -2.63
CA GLU A 234 -18.16 0.00 -2.36
C GLU A 234 -17.92 0.77 -1.08
N ASN A 235 -18.08 2.08 -1.14
CA ASN A 235 -17.92 2.94 0.02
C ASN A 235 -19.16 3.81 0.19
N MET A 236 -19.56 4.04 1.44
CA MET A 236 -20.47 5.09 1.83
C MET A 236 -19.75 6.00 2.82
N ALA A 237 -19.64 7.28 2.50
CA ALA A 237 -18.85 8.21 3.28
C ALA A 237 -19.63 9.45 3.69
N TRP A 238 -19.62 9.73 4.98
CA TRP A 238 -19.96 11.07 5.48
C TRP A 238 -18.82 12.03 5.16
N ILE A 239 -19.15 13.18 4.54
CA ILE A 239 -18.16 14.14 4.06
C ILE A 239 -17.97 15.23 5.12
N VAL A 240 -16.77 15.27 5.72
CA VAL A 240 -16.35 16.37 6.59
C VAL A 240 -15.29 17.22 5.90
N ARG A 241 -14.28 16.59 5.30
CA ARG A 241 -13.25 17.30 4.53
C ARG A 241 -13.88 18.06 3.36
N ASN A 242 -13.48 19.32 3.17
CA ASN A 242 -14.07 20.20 2.16
C ASN A 242 -15.60 20.29 2.26
N GLY A 243 -16.17 19.75 3.33
CA GLY A 243 -17.60 19.79 3.62
C GLY A 243 -17.97 21.03 4.43
N ALA A 244 -19.21 21.48 4.28
CA ALA A 244 -19.75 22.65 4.95
C ALA A 244 -20.63 22.26 6.15
N VAL A 245 -20.22 21.30 6.95
CA VAL A 245 -20.96 20.82 8.10
C VAL A 245 -20.87 21.80 9.28
N ILE A 246 -21.98 22.03 9.98
CA ILE A 246 -22.08 22.96 11.09
C ILE A 246 -22.25 22.18 12.39
N PRO A 247 -21.30 22.31 13.35
CA PRO A 247 -21.34 21.53 14.58
C PRO A 247 -22.29 22.10 15.60
N THR A 248 -23.03 21.21 16.28
CA THR A 248 -23.85 21.53 17.45
C THR A 248 -23.69 20.45 18.51
N ASN A 249 -23.76 20.85 19.79
CA ASN A 249 -23.66 19.94 20.94
C ASN A 249 -22.40 19.07 20.96
N LEU A 250 -21.25 19.65 20.58
CA LEU A 250 -19.96 18.94 20.58
C LEU A 250 -19.54 18.51 21.98
N THR A 251 -19.03 17.27 22.05
CA THR A 251 -18.31 16.75 23.21
C THR A 251 -16.91 16.24 22.79
N PHE A 252 -15.97 16.28 23.72
CA PHE A 252 -14.56 15.99 23.46
C PHE A 252 -14.01 14.97 24.46
N ASP A 253 -12.95 14.28 24.07
CA ASP A 253 -12.26 13.29 24.90
C ASP A 253 -11.45 13.93 26.03
N LYS A 254 -11.08 15.19 25.92
CA LYS A 254 -10.28 15.93 26.91
C LYS A 254 -10.52 17.42 26.85
N ALA A 255 -10.20 18.12 27.96
CA ALA A 255 -10.37 19.56 28.06
C ALA A 255 -9.28 20.35 27.30
N ASP A 256 -8.03 19.88 27.35
CA ASP A 256 -6.89 20.51 26.66
C ASP A 256 -6.83 20.01 25.19
N CYS A 257 -7.09 20.90 24.27
CA CYS A 257 -7.04 20.65 22.83
C CYS A 257 -5.87 21.34 22.12
N THR A 258 -4.81 21.75 22.84
CA THR A 258 -3.66 22.48 22.26
C THR A 258 -3.03 21.74 21.08
N ILE A 259 -2.92 20.40 21.15
CA ILE A 259 -2.41 19.55 20.08
C ILE A 259 -3.52 18.78 19.33
N GLY A 260 -4.78 19.16 19.54
CA GLY A 260 -5.98 18.49 19.06
C GLY A 260 -6.67 17.67 20.14
N CYS A 261 -7.99 17.55 20.04
CA CYS A 261 -8.84 16.67 20.83
C CYS A 261 -9.82 15.95 19.93
N VAL A 262 -10.12 14.69 20.27
CA VAL A 262 -11.04 13.89 19.46
C VAL A 262 -12.47 14.20 19.86
N VAL A 263 -13.32 14.49 18.87
CA VAL A 263 -14.75 14.66 19.09
C VAL A 263 -15.33 13.31 19.49
N THR A 264 -16.00 13.27 20.64
CA THR A 264 -16.67 12.07 21.18
C THR A 264 -18.17 12.06 20.88
N GLY A 265 -18.76 13.22 20.55
CA GLY A 265 -20.16 13.31 20.20
C GLY A 265 -20.54 14.68 19.66
N GLY A 266 -21.69 14.74 18.99
CA GLY A 266 -22.26 15.98 18.47
C GLY A 266 -23.27 15.73 17.38
N THR A 267 -24.01 16.79 17.01
CA THR A 267 -24.89 16.82 15.86
C THR A 267 -24.33 17.78 14.83
N PHE A 268 -24.29 17.34 13.59
CA PHE A 268 -23.70 18.06 12.47
C PHE A 268 -24.80 18.39 11.46
N ALA A 269 -25.16 19.66 11.35
CA ALA A 269 -26.11 20.15 10.36
C ALA A 269 -25.46 20.29 8.98
N ASN A 270 -26.29 20.39 7.94
CA ASN A 270 -25.86 20.46 6.53
C ASN A 270 -24.99 19.30 6.11
N ALA A 271 -25.34 18.10 6.58
CA ALA A 271 -24.56 16.89 6.34
C ALA A 271 -24.77 16.35 4.93
N GLN A 272 -23.69 15.83 4.35
CA GLN A 272 -23.68 15.23 3.02
C GLN A 272 -22.99 13.87 3.04
N PHE A 273 -23.51 12.93 2.27
CA PHE A 273 -22.90 11.62 2.02
C PHE A 273 -22.52 11.47 0.56
N PHE A 274 -21.50 10.69 0.29
CA PHE A 274 -21.26 10.21 -1.05
C PHE A 274 -21.10 8.68 -1.08
N ASN A 275 -21.69 8.10 -2.08
CA ASN A 275 -21.44 6.74 -2.51
C ASN A 275 -20.20 6.75 -3.41
N GLU A 276 -19.28 5.83 -3.23
CA GLU A 276 -18.19 5.62 -4.16
C GLU A 276 -18.13 4.14 -4.55
N PHE A 277 -18.36 3.88 -5.81
CA PHE A 277 -18.31 2.55 -6.40
C PHE A 277 -17.06 2.44 -7.29
N ARG A 278 -16.26 1.39 -7.05
CA ARG A 278 -15.02 1.12 -7.78
C ARG A 278 -14.94 -0.36 -8.16
N PRO A 279 -15.37 -0.76 -9.35
CA PRO A 279 -15.00 -2.06 -9.88
C PRO A 279 -13.55 -1.97 -10.36
N TYR A 280 -12.70 -2.86 -9.88
CA TYR A 280 -11.33 -2.90 -10.37
C TYR A 280 -10.89 -4.31 -10.71
N THR A 281 -10.19 -4.40 -11.84
CA THR A 281 -9.56 -5.61 -12.33
C THR A 281 -8.05 -5.46 -12.23
N GLU A 282 -7.41 -6.40 -11.55
CA GLU A 282 -5.95 -6.49 -11.49
C GLU A 282 -5.48 -7.79 -12.10
N THR A 283 -4.60 -7.72 -13.08
CA THR A 283 -3.97 -8.89 -13.68
C THR A 283 -2.46 -8.82 -13.53
N THR A 284 -1.85 -9.89 -13.01
CA THR A 284 -0.39 -10.04 -12.94
C THR A 284 0.01 -11.31 -13.66
N LYS A 285 1.02 -11.22 -14.52
CA LYS A 285 1.67 -12.38 -15.16
C LYS A 285 3.14 -12.35 -14.81
N LEU A 286 3.68 -13.50 -14.41
CA LEU A 286 5.09 -13.70 -14.10
C LEU A 286 5.62 -14.88 -14.91
N PHE A 287 6.77 -14.71 -15.50
CA PHE A 287 7.55 -15.78 -16.10
C PHE A 287 9.00 -15.66 -15.63
N SER A 288 9.60 -16.75 -15.23
CA SER A 288 11.01 -16.78 -14.89
C SER A 288 11.68 -18.10 -15.32
N VAL A 289 12.96 -18.02 -15.69
CA VAL A 289 13.81 -19.18 -16.03
C VAL A 289 15.17 -18.98 -15.37
N ASN A 290 15.64 -20.01 -14.68
CA ASN A 290 16.90 -20.02 -13.94
C ASN A 290 17.72 -21.24 -14.34
N PRO A 291 18.54 -21.20 -15.41
CA PRO A 291 19.50 -22.25 -15.71
C PRO A 291 20.71 -22.19 -14.78
N GLY A 292 21.28 -23.32 -14.46
CA GLY A 292 22.51 -23.40 -13.68
C GLY A 292 23.27 -24.72 -13.86
N GLY A 293 24.47 -24.73 -13.32
CA GLY A 293 25.33 -25.92 -13.33
C GLY A 293 26.36 -25.87 -12.22
N GLU A 294 26.68 -27.04 -11.74
CA GLU A 294 27.69 -27.30 -10.72
C GLU A 294 28.70 -28.30 -11.28
N TRP A 295 29.98 -27.97 -11.19
CA TRP A 295 31.05 -28.82 -11.67
C TRP A 295 32.10 -29.00 -10.59
N GLU A 296 32.26 -30.24 -10.11
CA GLU A 296 33.38 -30.69 -9.28
C GLU A 296 34.55 -31.01 -10.18
N ILE A 297 35.37 -30.01 -10.52
CA ILE A 297 36.52 -30.15 -11.42
C ILE A 297 37.57 -31.11 -10.80
N SER A 298 37.71 -31.04 -9.48
CA SER A 298 38.51 -31.96 -8.68
C SER A 298 37.97 -32.05 -7.25
N ASN A 299 38.53 -32.91 -6.43
CA ASN A 299 38.15 -33.02 -5.01
C ASN A 299 38.32 -31.71 -4.21
N THR A 300 39.08 -30.75 -4.74
CA THR A 300 39.34 -29.47 -4.11
C THR A 300 38.90 -28.27 -4.94
N LEU A 301 38.33 -28.45 -6.10
CA LEU A 301 37.96 -27.34 -6.98
C LEU A 301 36.52 -27.54 -7.51
N LYS A 302 35.62 -26.64 -7.13
CA LYS A 302 34.19 -26.64 -7.56
C LYS A 302 33.85 -25.31 -8.23
N LEU A 303 33.11 -25.39 -9.34
CA LEU A 303 32.57 -24.26 -10.08
C LEU A 303 31.04 -24.30 -10.04
N ASN A 304 30.42 -23.21 -9.65
CA ASN A 304 28.96 -22.99 -9.74
C ASN A 304 28.66 -21.84 -10.69
N LEU A 305 27.73 -22.05 -11.61
CA LEU A 305 27.25 -21.02 -12.53
C LEU A 305 25.73 -21.00 -12.53
N GLN A 306 25.13 -19.80 -12.52
CA GLN A 306 23.69 -19.64 -12.60
C GLN A 306 23.33 -18.42 -13.43
N GLY A 307 22.33 -18.56 -14.29
CA GLY A 307 21.67 -17.47 -14.97
C GLY A 307 20.27 -17.25 -14.42
N ASN A 308 19.73 -16.06 -14.60
CA ASN A 308 18.34 -15.76 -14.28
C ASN A 308 17.73 -14.84 -15.34
N TYR A 309 16.50 -15.10 -15.69
CA TYR A 309 15.64 -14.19 -16.43
C TYR A 309 14.25 -14.22 -15.83
N ALA A 310 13.71 -13.04 -15.53
CA ALA A 310 12.33 -12.89 -15.08
C ALA A 310 11.63 -11.72 -15.77
N ARG A 311 10.35 -11.89 -16.08
CA ARG A 311 9.48 -10.84 -16.60
C ARG A 311 8.15 -10.90 -15.87
N SER A 312 7.77 -9.77 -15.28
CA SER A 312 6.45 -9.60 -14.65
C SER A 312 5.71 -8.43 -15.28
N THR A 313 4.45 -8.62 -15.60
CA THR A 313 3.54 -7.57 -16.03
C THR A 313 2.39 -7.46 -15.05
N PHE A 314 2.02 -6.23 -14.72
CA PHE A 314 0.85 -5.91 -13.92
C PHE A 314 -0.02 -4.93 -14.70
N HIS A 315 -1.31 -5.13 -14.67
CA HIS A 315 -2.30 -4.23 -15.24
C HIS A 315 -3.43 -4.05 -14.22
N ARG A 316 -3.80 -2.81 -13.95
CA ARG A 316 -4.95 -2.44 -13.13
C ARG A 316 -5.82 -1.47 -13.89
N GLU A 317 -7.07 -1.83 -14.05
CA GLU A 317 -8.16 -0.97 -14.49
C GLU A 317 -8.99 -0.59 -13.26
N ASN A 318 -9.25 0.70 -13.06
CA ASN A 318 -9.85 1.22 -11.83
C ASN A 318 -10.76 2.43 -12.09
N PRO A 319 -11.93 2.23 -12.71
CA PRO A 319 -12.94 3.29 -12.81
C PRO A 319 -13.54 3.58 -11.42
N SER A 320 -14.10 4.78 -11.27
CA SER A 320 -14.92 5.11 -10.11
C SER A 320 -16.14 5.95 -10.47
N VAL A 321 -17.23 5.69 -9.79
CA VAL A 321 -18.48 6.47 -9.84
C VAL A 321 -18.81 6.90 -8.42
N GLY A 322 -18.97 8.20 -8.20
CA GLY A 322 -19.33 8.75 -6.91
C GLY A 322 -20.53 9.69 -7.08
N MET A 323 -21.68 9.34 -6.51
CA MET A 323 -22.87 10.18 -6.41
C MET A 323 -23.06 10.63 -4.97
N THR A 324 -23.61 11.84 -4.78
CA THR A 324 -23.76 12.42 -3.47
C THR A 324 -25.23 12.67 -3.12
N THR A 325 -25.51 12.76 -1.82
CA THR A 325 -26.80 13.28 -1.35
C THR A 325 -26.84 14.79 -1.54
N PRO A 326 -28.02 15.42 -1.73
CA PRO A 326 -28.14 16.87 -1.85
C PRO A 326 -27.80 17.57 -0.53
N LEU A 327 -27.31 18.80 -0.63
CA LEU A 327 -27.22 19.76 0.48
C LEU A 327 -28.54 20.55 0.62
N GLY A 328 -28.77 21.18 1.78
CA GLY A 328 -29.90 22.06 1.99
C GLY A 328 -31.25 21.34 2.11
N VAL A 329 -31.28 20.06 2.40
CA VAL A 329 -32.49 19.23 2.56
C VAL A 329 -32.80 18.87 4.02
N GLY A 330 -32.19 19.56 4.97
CA GLY A 330 -32.37 19.32 6.41
C GLY A 330 -31.57 18.10 6.94
N ASN A 331 -30.72 17.49 6.15
CA ASN A 331 -29.97 16.32 6.58
C ASN A 331 -28.94 16.65 7.66
N THR A 332 -28.97 15.87 8.74
CA THR A 332 -28.03 15.95 9.87
C THR A 332 -27.38 14.63 10.14
N VAL A 333 -26.21 14.68 10.76
CA VAL A 333 -25.51 13.50 11.29
C VAL A 333 -25.41 13.61 12.80
N THR A 334 -25.88 12.57 13.50
CA THR A 334 -25.53 12.35 14.91
C THR A 334 -24.28 11.47 14.96
N TYR A 335 -23.24 12.01 15.55
CA TYR A 335 -21.94 11.36 15.69
C TYR A 335 -21.69 10.96 17.13
N SER A 336 -21.18 9.75 17.36
CA SER A 336 -20.74 9.27 18.66
C SER A 336 -19.50 8.40 18.50
N ASN A 337 -18.49 8.67 19.34
CA ASN A 337 -17.22 7.93 19.35
C ASN A 337 -16.84 7.62 20.82
N ASP A 338 -17.02 6.36 21.20
CA ASP A 338 -16.67 5.84 22.53
C ASP A 338 -15.20 5.40 22.63
N GLY A 339 -14.44 5.52 21.54
CA GLY A 339 -13.04 5.11 21.48
C GLY A 339 -12.80 3.60 21.27
N SER A 340 -13.86 2.79 21.30
CA SER A 340 -13.72 1.32 21.24
C SER A 340 -13.46 0.78 19.82
N GLY A 341 -13.64 1.62 18.80
CA GLY A 341 -13.47 1.18 17.42
C GLY A 341 -14.07 2.10 16.37
N ILE A 342 -15.04 1.62 15.62
CA ILE A 342 -15.74 2.38 14.58
C ILE A 342 -16.72 3.35 15.24
N PRO A 343 -16.62 4.67 14.97
CA PRO A 343 -17.59 5.62 15.49
C PRO A 343 -18.97 5.38 14.87
N THR A 344 -20.02 5.71 15.63
CA THR A 344 -21.39 5.70 15.15
C THR A 344 -21.65 6.99 14.36
N ILE A 345 -22.12 6.84 13.12
CA ILE A 345 -22.49 7.93 12.21
C ILE A 345 -23.93 7.67 11.75
N GLN A 346 -24.89 8.39 12.29
CA GLN A 346 -26.31 8.18 12.00
C GLN A 346 -26.89 9.37 11.26
N SER A 347 -27.63 9.10 10.20
CA SER A 347 -28.42 10.08 9.44
C SER A 347 -29.87 9.62 9.37
N ALA A 348 -30.81 10.59 9.24
CA ALA A 348 -32.21 10.30 8.99
C ALA A 348 -32.48 9.84 7.55
N LEU A 349 -31.55 10.10 6.62
CA LEU A 349 -31.66 9.61 5.24
C LEU A 349 -31.42 8.11 5.19
N ASP A 350 -32.26 7.39 4.46
CA ASP A 350 -31.98 6.02 4.07
C ASP A 350 -30.84 6.02 3.03
N LEU A 351 -29.66 5.60 3.45
CA LEU A 351 -28.47 5.53 2.58
C LEU A 351 -28.52 4.33 1.61
N ASN A 352 -29.55 3.48 1.72
CA ASN A 352 -29.77 2.36 0.79
C ASN A 352 -30.90 2.64 -0.24
N ASP A 353 -31.49 3.84 -0.20
CA ASP A 353 -32.47 4.29 -1.18
C ASP A 353 -31.77 5.08 -2.31
N PRO A 354 -31.79 4.58 -3.56
CA PRO A 354 -31.27 5.28 -4.73
C PRO A 354 -31.80 6.70 -4.92
N ALA A 355 -33.05 6.97 -4.53
CA ALA A 355 -33.68 8.27 -4.73
C ALA A 355 -33.03 9.42 -3.94
N ASN A 356 -32.24 9.08 -2.89
CA ASN A 356 -31.53 10.05 -2.09
C ASN A 356 -30.19 10.50 -2.70
N PHE A 357 -29.79 9.98 -3.88
CA PHE A 357 -28.52 10.25 -4.51
C PHE A 357 -28.68 10.80 -5.92
N GLY A 358 -27.71 11.61 -6.34
CA GLY A 358 -27.65 12.17 -7.69
C GLY A 358 -26.34 12.88 -7.94
N TRP A 359 -26.26 13.61 -9.03
CA TRP A 359 -25.12 14.46 -9.39
C TRP A 359 -25.20 15.78 -8.63
N ASN A 360 -24.94 15.74 -7.33
CA ASN A 360 -24.85 16.92 -6.48
C ASN A 360 -23.38 17.35 -6.29
N ALA A 361 -23.15 18.45 -5.61
CA ALA A 361 -21.82 18.95 -5.32
C ALA A 361 -20.91 17.87 -4.70
N GLY A 362 -19.73 17.69 -5.26
CA GLY A 362 -18.77 16.64 -4.87
C GLY A 362 -18.91 15.30 -5.60
N SER A 363 -19.95 15.15 -6.43
CA SER A 363 -20.08 13.98 -7.33
C SER A 363 -18.99 13.95 -8.39
N ARG A 364 -18.61 12.75 -8.80
CA ARG A 364 -17.54 12.57 -9.78
C ARG A 364 -17.59 11.19 -10.45
N VAL A 365 -17.01 11.12 -11.63
CA VAL A 365 -16.63 9.87 -12.29
C VAL A 365 -15.17 9.95 -12.71
N ASN A 366 -14.43 8.86 -12.55
CA ASN A 366 -13.04 8.80 -12.96
C ASN A 366 -12.80 7.54 -13.80
N ILE A 367 -11.80 7.64 -14.66
CA ILE A 367 -11.33 6.54 -15.47
C ILE A 367 -9.81 6.58 -15.47
N SER A 368 -9.21 5.51 -15.01
CA SER A 368 -7.76 5.42 -14.92
C SER A 368 -7.28 3.99 -15.10
N ASP A 369 -6.09 3.86 -15.65
CA ASP A 369 -5.43 2.60 -15.93
C ASP A 369 -3.96 2.69 -15.50
N GLU A 370 -3.42 1.57 -15.08
CA GLU A 370 -2.03 1.46 -14.67
C GLU A 370 -1.42 0.16 -15.17
N ARG A 371 -0.27 0.27 -15.82
CA ARG A 371 0.52 -0.88 -16.28
C ARG A 371 1.92 -0.83 -15.73
N ARG A 372 2.40 -1.96 -15.20
CA ARG A 372 3.78 -2.11 -14.75
C ARG A 372 4.45 -3.25 -15.49
N LEU A 373 5.69 -3.01 -15.92
CA LEU A 373 6.57 -4.01 -16.51
C LEU A 373 7.86 -4.07 -15.70
N ASN A 374 8.13 -5.24 -15.11
CA ASN A 374 9.40 -5.53 -14.48
C ASN A 374 10.14 -6.59 -15.31
N LYS A 375 11.43 -6.36 -15.54
CA LYS A 375 12.34 -7.33 -16.16
C LYS A 375 13.59 -7.44 -15.32
N SER A 376 14.06 -8.66 -15.12
CA SER A 376 15.34 -8.95 -14.48
C SER A 376 16.08 -9.96 -15.33
N LYS A 377 17.35 -9.73 -15.54
CA LYS A 377 18.27 -10.69 -16.17
C LYS A 377 19.61 -10.60 -15.46
N GLY A 378 20.22 -11.72 -15.24
CA GLY A 378 21.50 -11.76 -14.55
C GLY A 378 22.23 -13.08 -14.75
N ALA A 379 23.46 -13.05 -14.29
CA ALA A 379 24.32 -14.23 -14.22
C ALA A 379 25.19 -14.10 -12.98
N ARG A 380 25.44 -15.21 -12.33
CA ARG A 380 26.37 -15.32 -11.21
C ARG A 380 27.19 -16.58 -11.31
N GLY A 381 28.39 -16.53 -10.77
CA GLY A 381 29.26 -17.70 -10.68
C GLY A 381 30.25 -17.58 -9.56
N ASP A 382 30.64 -18.71 -9.04
CA ASP A 382 31.68 -18.81 -8.02
C ASP A 382 32.55 -20.06 -8.22
N LEU A 383 33.82 -19.90 -7.83
CA LEU A 383 34.81 -20.93 -7.77
C LEU A 383 35.22 -21.17 -6.33
N THR A 384 35.10 -22.39 -5.86
CA THR A 384 35.52 -22.81 -4.52
C THR A 384 36.77 -23.66 -4.64
N TRP A 385 37.84 -23.28 -3.96
CA TRP A 385 39.11 -24.00 -3.91
C TRP A 385 39.48 -24.39 -2.48
N GLY A 386 39.69 -25.65 -2.23
CA GLY A 386 39.98 -26.22 -0.92
C GLY A 386 39.03 -27.34 -0.53
N ASN A 387 38.93 -27.61 0.75
CA ASN A 387 38.08 -28.65 1.33
C ASN A 387 37.25 -28.10 2.50
N THR A 388 36.55 -28.92 3.24
CA THR A 388 35.73 -28.51 4.40
C THR A 388 36.54 -27.90 5.53
N ALA A 389 37.79 -28.35 5.73
CA ALA A 389 38.67 -27.82 6.76
C ALA A 389 39.10 -26.36 6.47
N LEU A 390 39.32 -26.04 5.19
CA LEU A 390 39.63 -24.70 4.72
C LEU A 390 39.38 -24.57 3.23
N ASN A 391 38.59 -23.60 2.82
CA ASN A 391 38.40 -23.27 1.41
C ASN A 391 38.34 -21.75 1.19
N LEU A 392 38.74 -21.37 -0.01
CA LEU A 392 38.55 -20.02 -0.55
C LEU A 392 37.46 -20.08 -1.64
N LYS A 393 36.42 -19.26 -1.49
CA LYS A 393 35.37 -19.10 -2.48
C LYS A 393 35.44 -17.68 -3.05
N ILE A 394 35.60 -17.57 -4.37
CA ILE A 394 35.61 -16.30 -5.10
C ILE A 394 34.51 -16.33 -6.14
N GLY A 395 33.83 -15.19 -6.34
CA GLY A 395 32.78 -15.15 -7.32
C GLY A 395 32.34 -13.76 -7.68
N GLY A 396 31.37 -13.71 -8.58
CA GLY A 396 30.77 -12.46 -9.02
C GLY A 396 29.35 -12.62 -9.48
N ALA A 397 28.66 -11.49 -9.60
CA ALA A 397 27.31 -11.42 -10.12
C ALA A 397 27.12 -10.17 -10.98
N PHE A 398 26.28 -10.30 -11.98
CA PHE A 398 25.77 -9.24 -12.83
C PHE A 398 24.26 -9.33 -12.86
N ASP A 399 23.58 -8.22 -12.55
CA ASP A 399 22.14 -8.10 -12.62
C ASP A 399 21.74 -6.82 -13.36
N ASP A 400 20.78 -6.91 -14.27
CA ASP A 400 20.15 -5.80 -14.98
C ASP A 400 18.65 -5.88 -14.72
N VAL A 401 18.19 -5.02 -13.81
CA VAL A 401 16.80 -4.97 -13.36
C VAL A 401 16.16 -3.68 -13.87
N SER A 402 15.02 -3.79 -14.54
CA SER A 402 14.26 -2.65 -15.02
C SER A 402 12.80 -2.73 -14.58
N ARG A 403 12.29 -1.60 -14.12
CA ARG A 403 10.87 -1.40 -13.78
C ARG A 403 10.35 -0.19 -14.55
N ARG A 404 9.25 -0.37 -15.24
CA ARG A 404 8.52 0.69 -15.93
C ARG A 404 7.09 0.73 -15.44
N ILE A 405 6.60 1.93 -15.13
CA ILE A 405 5.20 2.21 -14.77
C ILE A 405 4.66 3.14 -15.83
N SER A 406 3.52 2.79 -16.41
CA SER A 406 2.75 3.65 -17.32
C SER A 406 1.37 3.83 -16.69
N SER A 407 0.93 5.06 -16.61
CA SER A 407 -0.41 5.44 -16.15
C SER A 407 -1.16 6.14 -17.25
N SER A 408 -2.46 5.97 -17.34
CA SER A 408 -3.35 6.73 -18.21
C SER A 408 -4.53 7.26 -17.40
N ASP A 409 -5.05 8.42 -17.78
CA ASP A 409 -6.17 9.08 -17.13
C ASP A 409 -6.98 9.87 -18.15
N ASN A 410 -8.28 9.60 -18.21
CA ASN A 410 -9.24 10.27 -19.07
C ASN A 410 -10.44 10.82 -18.27
N SER A 411 -10.26 11.01 -16.97
CA SER A 411 -11.34 11.37 -16.05
C SER A 411 -12.01 12.69 -16.43
N GLN A 412 -11.25 13.67 -16.92
CA GLN A 412 -11.81 14.96 -17.33
C GLN A 412 -12.82 14.84 -18.47
N ALA A 413 -12.42 14.19 -19.57
CA ALA A 413 -13.28 13.98 -20.73
C ALA A 413 -14.47 13.08 -20.38
N TYR A 414 -14.22 12.02 -19.60
CA TYR A 414 -15.27 11.11 -19.18
C TYR A 414 -16.31 11.79 -18.27
N GLN A 415 -15.88 12.55 -17.27
CA GLN A 415 -16.82 13.27 -16.41
C GLN A 415 -17.60 14.34 -17.17
N ASN A 416 -16.95 15.06 -18.09
CA ASN A 416 -17.63 16.03 -18.94
C ASN A 416 -18.75 15.38 -19.76
N ALA A 417 -18.48 14.21 -20.32
CA ALA A 417 -19.50 13.47 -21.09
C ALA A 417 -20.61 12.89 -20.21
N VAL A 418 -20.26 12.27 -19.08
CA VAL A 418 -21.22 11.51 -18.27
C VAL A 418 -22.17 12.39 -17.49
N CYS A 419 -21.64 13.35 -16.73
CA CYS A 419 -22.40 14.18 -15.80
C CYS A 419 -22.03 15.67 -15.82
N GLY A 420 -21.08 16.04 -16.70
CA GLY A 420 -20.72 17.44 -16.94
C GLY A 420 -21.73 18.13 -17.86
N ASN A 421 -21.22 18.84 -18.84
CA ASN A 421 -22.05 19.76 -19.63
C ASN A 421 -22.22 19.37 -21.08
N ASN A 422 -21.25 18.67 -21.67
CA ASN A 422 -21.24 18.37 -23.09
C ASN A 422 -20.32 17.22 -23.44
N PRO A 423 -20.85 16.05 -23.86
CA PRO A 423 -20.03 14.90 -24.23
C PRO A 423 -19.16 15.14 -25.47
N SER A 424 -19.46 16.18 -26.26
CA SER A 424 -18.71 16.52 -27.47
C SER A 424 -17.58 17.51 -27.25
N VAL A 425 -17.40 18.02 -26.03
CA VAL A 425 -16.34 18.99 -25.70
C VAL A 425 -15.12 18.29 -25.16
N PHE A 426 -14.00 18.49 -25.82
CA PHE A 426 -12.70 18.09 -25.30
C PHE A 426 -12.20 19.08 -24.25
N VAL A 427 -11.85 18.57 -23.08
CA VAL A 427 -11.31 19.36 -21.97
C VAL A 427 -9.93 18.82 -21.61
N PRO A 428 -8.86 19.39 -22.20
CA PRO A 428 -7.51 18.87 -21.97
C PRO A 428 -6.98 19.28 -20.59
N SER A 429 -6.07 18.45 -20.02
CA SER A 429 -5.23 18.89 -18.92
C SER A 429 -4.35 20.08 -19.38
N PRO A 430 -4.17 21.14 -18.59
CA PRO A 430 -4.36 21.23 -17.13
C PRO A 430 -5.72 21.70 -16.65
N ASN A 431 -6.70 21.81 -17.50
CA ASN A 431 -8.00 22.28 -17.10
C ASN A 431 -8.62 21.39 -16.03
N SER A 432 -9.38 22.01 -15.15
CA SER A 432 -10.09 21.32 -14.09
C SER A 432 -11.09 20.32 -14.67
N GLN A 433 -11.31 19.25 -13.92
CA GLN A 433 -12.44 18.38 -14.18
C GLN A 433 -13.74 19.20 -14.04
N PRO A 434 -14.65 19.20 -15.06
CA PRO A 434 -15.85 20.01 -15.02
C PRO A 434 -16.78 19.55 -13.89
N PRO A 435 -17.65 20.43 -13.37
CA PRO A 435 -18.63 20.04 -12.37
C PRO A 435 -19.52 18.91 -12.88
N CYS A 436 -19.84 17.98 -12.00
CA CYS A 436 -20.76 16.89 -12.25
C CYS A 436 -22.17 17.31 -11.82
N GLU A 437 -22.94 17.93 -12.72
CA GLU A 437 -24.26 18.48 -12.47
C GLU A 437 -25.39 17.70 -13.15
N GLY A 438 -25.02 16.87 -14.15
CA GLY A 438 -25.99 16.04 -14.87
C GLY A 438 -27.06 16.83 -15.60
N LEU A 439 -26.67 17.90 -16.30
CA LEU A 439 -27.60 18.74 -17.04
C LEU A 439 -28.28 17.95 -18.15
N ASN A 440 -29.55 18.25 -18.40
CA ASN A 440 -30.34 17.58 -19.44
C ASN A 440 -29.84 17.91 -20.86
N ALA A 441 -29.89 16.95 -21.76
CA ALA A 441 -29.57 17.11 -23.18
C ALA A 441 -30.82 17.23 -24.05
N PRO A 442 -30.68 17.70 -25.29
CA PRO A 442 -30.25 19.04 -25.61
C PRO A 442 -31.36 20.03 -25.36
N GLY A 443 -31.03 21.21 -24.89
CA GLY A 443 -32.01 22.21 -24.53
C GLY A 443 -31.46 23.62 -24.59
N VAL A 444 -32.22 24.55 -23.98
CA VAL A 444 -31.73 25.94 -23.78
C VAL A 444 -30.49 25.87 -22.88
N ILE A 445 -29.44 26.61 -23.22
CA ILE A 445 -28.23 26.71 -22.40
C ILE A 445 -28.64 27.19 -20.99
N PRO A 446 -28.35 26.44 -19.91
CA PRO A 446 -28.70 26.82 -18.57
C PRO A 446 -28.05 28.15 -18.18
N ALA A 447 -28.74 28.94 -17.36
CA ALA A 447 -28.14 30.13 -16.79
C ALA A 447 -26.94 29.75 -15.95
N GLY A 448 -25.79 30.43 -16.17
CA GLY A 448 -24.53 30.10 -15.52
C GLY A 448 -23.79 28.89 -16.08
N TYR A 449 -24.21 28.39 -17.25
CA TYR A 449 -23.46 27.32 -17.93
C TYR A 449 -21.99 27.71 -18.13
N PRO A 450 -21.05 26.85 -17.71
CA PRO A 450 -19.62 27.15 -17.82
C PRO A 450 -19.22 27.34 -19.28
N THR A 451 -18.49 28.39 -19.55
CA THR A 451 -17.84 28.60 -20.86
C THR A 451 -16.37 28.16 -20.74
N TYR A 452 -15.96 27.35 -21.69
CA TYR A 452 -14.54 26.98 -21.85
C TYR A 452 -14.01 27.58 -23.15
N PRO A 453 -13.69 28.89 -23.15
CA PRO A 453 -13.25 29.56 -24.38
C PRO A 453 -12.00 28.87 -24.93
N GLY A 454 -12.00 28.59 -26.21
CA GLY A 454 -10.85 27.98 -26.86
C GLY A 454 -10.81 26.46 -26.83
N TYR A 455 -11.76 25.79 -26.19
CA TYR A 455 -11.87 24.34 -26.30
C TYR A 455 -12.68 23.92 -27.49
N GLY A 456 -12.22 22.87 -28.15
CA GLY A 456 -12.89 22.30 -29.29
C GLY A 456 -14.06 21.40 -28.96
N THR A 457 -14.87 21.15 -29.98
CA THR A 457 -15.88 20.08 -29.95
C THR A 457 -15.32 18.74 -30.40
N GLY A 458 -14.08 18.68 -30.81
CA GLY A 458 -13.38 17.47 -31.23
C GLY A 458 -12.55 16.82 -30.12
N SER A 459 -11.81 15.79 -30.47
CA SER A 459 -10.94 15.04 -29.56
C SER A 459 -9.59 15.70 -29.29
N THR A 460 -9.29 16.84 -29.91
CA THR A 460 -8.02 17.58 -29.77
C THR A 460 -8.28 19.06 -29.63
N ALA A 461 -7.35 19.77 -29.02
CA ALA A 461 -7.40 21.21 -28.86
C ALA A 461 -7.24 21.96 -30.22
N ASP A 462 -6.64 21.35 -31.21
CA ASP A 462 -6.48 21.93 -32.56
C ASP A 462 -7.82 22.04 -33.29
N MET A 463 -8.82 21.28 -32.85
CA MET A 463 -10.19 21.35 -33.36
C MET A 463 -11.06 22.28 -32.51
N ALA A 464 -10.44 23.19 -31.78
CA ALA A 464 -11.15 24.11 -30.90
C ALA A 464 -12.18 24.97 -31.64
N GLY A 465 -13.34 25.08 -31.03
CA GLY A 465 -14.45 25.90 -31.50
C GLY A 465 -15.27 26.44 -30.33
N PRO A 466 -16.35 27.17 -30.57
CA PRO A 466 -17.25 27.61 -29.52
C PRO A 466 -17.77 26.41 -28.74
N VAL A 467 -17.77 26.51 -27.39
CA VAL A 467 -18.38 25.52 -26.54
C VAL A 467 -19.90 25.60 -26.66
N SER A 468 -20.53 24.50 -27.04
CA SER A 468 -21.98 24.36 -27.12
C SER A 468 -22.51 23.45 -26.02
N TYR A 469 -23.73 23.71 -25.58
CA TYR A 469 -24.42 22.82 -24.64
C TYR A 469 -24.89 21.57 -25.34
N GLY A 470 -24.39 20.41 -24.91
CA GLY A 470 -24.78 19.10 -25.45
C GLY A 470 -25.51 18.20 -24.47
N GLY A 471 -25.62 18.63 -23.23
CA GLY A 471 -26.18 17.83 -22.13
C GLY A 471 -25.26 16.69 -21.66
N SER A 472 -25.70 15.96 -20.68
CA SER A 472 -24.99 14.82 -20.07
C SER A 472 -25.51 13.50 -20.61
N LEU A 473 -24.63 12.50 -20.76
CA LEU A 473 -25.02 11.11 -21.10
C LEU A 473 -25.92 10.52 -20.01
N VAL A 474 -25.68 10.90 -18.74
CA VAL A 474 -26.53 10.56 -17.60
C VAL A 474 -27.03 11.85 -16.96
N PRO A 475 -28.21 12.37 -17.36
CA PRO A 475 -28.84 13.52 -16.70
C PRO A 475 -29.13 13.23 -15.23
N ASN A 476 -29.16 14.27 -14.37
CA ASN A 476 -29.37 14.10 -12.94
C ASN A 476 -30.67 13.36 -12.60
N ALA A 477 -31.76 13.61 -13.34
CA ALA A 477 -33.04 12.90 -13.17
C ALA A 477 -32.94 11.38 -13.45
N ALA A 478 -31.98 10.95 -14.26
CA ALA A 478 -31.75 9.54 -14.57
C ALA A 478 -30.74 8.88 -13.63
N ALA A 479 -29.90 9.65 -12.93
CA ALA A 479 -28.81 9.14 -12.11
C ALA A 479 -29.24 8.08 -11.08
N PRO A 480 -30.36 8.24 -10.33
CA PRO A 480 -30.82 7.21 -9.39
C PRO A 480 -31.10 5.86 -10.03
N SER A 481 -31.50 5.85 -11.33
CA SER A 481 -31.82 4.61 -12.04
C SER A 481 -30.63 3.68 -12.28
N TYR A 482 -29.40 4.18 -12.09
CA TYR A 482 -28.15 3.42 -12.17
C TYR A 482 -27.66 2.93 -10.80
N LEU A 483 -28.39 3.25 -9.75
CA LEU A 483 -28.16 2.78 -8.40
C LEU A 483 -29.11 1.66 -8.03
N THR A 484 -28.67 0.78 -7.15
CA THR A 484 -29.47 -0.28 -6.55
C THR A 484 -29.17 -0.37 -5.06
N PRO A 485 -30.11 -0.86 -4.23
CA PRO A 485 -29.79 -1.21 -2.84
C PRO A 485 -28.64 -2.20 -2.77
N GLY A 486 -27.65 -1.92 -1.94
CA GLY A 486 -26.44 -2.73 -1.80
C GLY A 486 -26.47 -3.65 -0.60
N PRO A 487 -25.73 -4.78 -0.62
CA PRO A 487 -25.71 -5.76 0.46
C PRO A 487 -24.98 -5.27 1.72
N ALA A 488 -24.26 -4.18 1.65
CA ALA A 488 -23.60 -3.55 2.79
C ALA A 488 -24.50 -2.56 3.55
N GLY A 489 -25.77 -2.41 3.16
CA GLY A 489 -26.74 -1.50 3.79
C GLY A 489 -26.69 -0.07 3.23
N PHE A 490 -26.07 0.12 2.07
CA PHE A 490 -26.06 1.38 1.32
C PHE A 490 -26.04 1.12 -0.18
N VAL A 491 -26.44 2.11 -0.97
CA VAL A 491 -26.58 1.99 -2.43
C VAL A 491 -25.26 1.59 -3.11
N THR A 492 -25.39 0.80 -4.16
CA THR A 492 -24.32 0.43 -5.08
C THR A 492 -24.69 0.82 -6.53
N VAL A 493 -23.72 0.74 -7.45
CA VAL A 493 -23.94 1.08 -8.87
C VAL A 493 -24.17 -0.21 -9.66
N ASP A 494 -25.21 -0.21 -10.50
CA ASP A 494 -25.37 -1.20 -11.58
C ASP A 494 -24.33 -0.90 -12.67
N TRP A 495 -23.11 -1.42 -12.48
CA TRP A 495 -21.98 -1.13 -13.34
C TRP A 495 -22.19 -1.51 -14.81
N PRO A 496 -22.70 -2.69 -15.16
CA PRO A 496 -22.94 -3.04 -16.56
C PRO A 496 -23.87 -2.05 -17.26
N LYS A 497 -24.96 -1.65 -16.60
CA LYS A 497 -25.90 -0.67 -17.11
C LYS A 497 -25.27 0.71 -17.25
N PHE A 498 -24.51 1.15 -16.23
CA PHE A 498 -23.84 2.45 -16.22
C PHE A 498 -22.75 2.52 -17.29
N ALA A 499 -21.88 1.54 -17.39
CA ALA A 499 -20.78 1.48 -18.35
C ALA A 499 -21.28 1.51 -19.79
N ALA A 500 -22.36 0.76 -20.10
CA ALA A 500 -22.97 0.76 -21.42
C ALA A 500 -23.59 2.12 -21.77
N ALA A 501 -24.28 2.77 -20.83
CA ALA A 501 -24.92 4.07 -21.06
C ALA A 501 -23.91 5.22 -21.20
N THR A 502 -22.73 5.06 -20.63
CA THR A 502 -21.68 6.10 -20.61
C THR A 502 -20.57 5.86 -21.63
N ASN A 503 -20.72 4.84 -22.48
CA ASN A 503 -19.70 4.46 -23.46
C ASN A 503 -18.30 4.31 -22.83
N TYR A 504 -18.26 3.66 -21.66
CA TYR A 504 -17.06 3.54 -20.81
C TYR A 504 -15.85 3.01 -21.58
N ASP A 505 -16.03 1.94 -22.37
CA ASP A 505 -14.92 1.29 -23.10
C ASP A 505 -14.24 2.25 -24.08
N PHE A 506 -14.99 3.13 -24.73
CA PHE A 506 -14.42 4.17 -25.62
C PHE A 506 -13.51 5.11 -24.86
N TYR A 507 -13.97 5.64 -23.72
CA TYR A 507 -13.17 6.59 -22.92
C TYR A 507 -11.98 5.91 -22.25
N HIS A 508 -12.10 4.65 -21.87
CA HIS A 508 -11.03 3.85 -21.33
C HIS A 508 -9.94 3.57 -22.38
N ASP A 509 -10.33 3.04 -23.53
CA ASP A 509 -9.39 2.63 -24.59
C ASP A 509 -8.68 3.81 -25.26
N THR A 510 -9.31 4.99 -25.27
CA THR A 510 -8.72 6.24 -25.78
C THR A 510 -8.02 7.06 -24.70
N SER A 511 -7.85 6.52 -23.48
CA SER A 511 -7.24 7.21 -22.33
C SER A 511 -5.79 7.57 -22.63
N PRO A 512 -5.43 8.87 -22.56
CA PRO A 512 -4.06 9.30 -22.83
C PRO A 512 -3.11 8.90 -21.69
N GLU A 513 -1.84 8.72 -22.03
CA GLU A 513 -0.79 8.51 -21.02
C GLU A 513 -0.64 9.76 -20.16
N SER A 514 -0.59 9.56 -18.83
CA SER A 514 -0.50 10.61 -17.83
C SER A 514 0.76 10.46 -16.97
N GLY A 515 1.18 11.55 -16.32
CA GLY A 515 2.30 11.51 -15.36
C GLY A 515 1.96 10.74 -14.09
N ALA A 516 0.68 10.73 -13.71
CA ALA A 516 0.12 9.97 -12.58
C ALA A 516 -1.34 9.63 -12.87
N SER A 517 -1.89 8.65 -12.19
CA SER A 517 -3.30 8.27 -12.28
C SER A 517 -3.97 8.28 -10.90
N THR A 518 -5.29 8.19 -10.89
CA THR A 518 -6.08 8.06 -9.64
C THR A 518 -5.79 6.77 -8.88
N THR A 519 -5.06 5.83 -9.48
CA THR A 519 -4.51 4.65 -8.80
C THR A 519 -3.37 4.99 -7.85
N GLY A 520 -2.85 6.23 -7.89
CA GLY A 520 -1.69 6.68 -7.13
C GLY A 520 -0.33 6.31 -7.77
N ALA A 521 -0.34 5.75 -9.00
CA ALA A 521 0.88 5.41 -9.69
C ALA A 521 1.49 6.64 -10.38
N SER A 522 2.79 6.87 -10.17
CA SER A 522 3.57 7.84 -10.95
C SER A 522 4.17 7.14 -12.17
N GLY A 523 4.02 7.74 -13.35
CA GLY A 523 4.60 7.25 -14.60
C GLY A 523 6.12 7.41 -14.62
N GLY A 524 6.83 6.40 -15.09
CA GLY A 524 8.28 6.45 -15.19
C GLY A 524 8.95 5.10 -15.19
N GLY A 525 10.26 5.09 -14.99
CA GLY A 525 11.03 3.86 -14.94
C GLY A 525 12.34 3.96 -14.19
N ILE A 526 12.78 2.83 -13.67
CA ILE A 526 14.09 2.69 -13.04
C ILE A 526 14.76 1.48 -13.66
N ARG A 527 16.02 1.67 -14.08
CA ARG A 527 16.90 0.57 -14.47
C ARG A 527 18.13 0.58 -13.58
N GLU A 528 18.40 -0.55 -12.99
CA GLU A 528 19.59 -0.78 -12.16
C GLU A 528 20.43 -1.86 -12.79
N VAL A 529 21.69 -1.50 -13.09
CA VAL A 529 22.74 -2.45 -13.50
C VAL A 529 23.69 -2.60 -12.32
N VAL A 530 23.69 -3.80 -11.74
CA VAL A 530 24.50 -4.14 -10.57
C VAL A 530 25.60 -5.10 -11.00
N LYS A 531 26.85 -4.77 -10.66
CA LYS A 531 28.02 -5.62 -10.83
C LYS A 531 28.65 -5.84 -9.47
N SER A 532 28.91 -7.06 -9.12
CA SER A 532 29.54 -7.36 -7.83
C SER A 532 30.55 -8.48 -7.92
N ALA A 533 31.54 -8.44 -7.04
CA ALA A 533 32.52 -9.50 -6.86
C ALA A 533 32.72 -9.72 -5.36
N PHE A 534 33.04 -10.97 -4.98
CA PHE A 534 33.27 -11.33 -3.59
C PHE A 534 34.41 -12.35 -3.45
N ALA A 535 34.97 -12.38 -2.25
CA ALA A 535 35.83 -13.43 -1.80
C ALA A 535 35.51 -13.80 -0.37
N THR A 536 35.44 -15.11 -0.06
CA THR A 536 35.22 -15.61 1.30
C THR A 536 36.17 -16.76 1.60
N VAL A 537 36.64 -16.80 2.83
CA VAL A 537 37.36 -17.95 3.40
C VAL A 537 36.39 -18.64 4.36
N ASN A 538 36.21 -19.93 4.14
CA ASN A 538 35.36 -20.77 5.00
C ASN A 538 36.21 -21.86 5.59
N GLY A 539 35.92 -22.32 6.80
CA GLY A 539 36.61 -23.41 7.39
C GLY A 539 35.90 -24.05 8.57
N GLU A 540 36.30 -25.28 8.84
CA GLU A 540 35.95 -26.07 10.00
C GLU A 540 37.24 -26.54 10.67
N GLN A 541 37.50 -26.10 11.91
CA GLN A 541 38.72 -26.39 12.63
C GLN A 541 38.40 -26.91 14.04
N ASN A 542 39.16 -27.92 14.47
CA ASN A 542 39.07 -28.36 15.86
C ASN A 542 39.86 -27.38 16.75
N LEU A 543 39.17 -26.73 17.68
CA LEU A 543 39.76 -25.81 18.64
C LEU A 543 39.46 -26.29 20.06
N GLY A 544 40.47 -26.79 20.77
CA GLY A 544 40.30 -27.26 22.14
C GLY A 544 39.42 -28.52 22.27
N GLY A 545 39.34 -29.36 21.24
CA GLY A 545 38.48 -30.55 21.22
C GLY A 545 37.07 -30.33 20.63
N ASN A 546 36.68 -29.06 20.39
CA ASN A 546 35.37 -28.68 19.84
C ASN A 546 35.50 -28.07 18.44
N MET A 547 34.44 -28.14 17.66
CA MET A 547 34.42 -27.65 16.28
C MET A 547 34.15 -26.15 16.21
N LEU A 548 35.04 -25.40 15.56
CA LEU A 548 34.85 -24.03 15.13
C LEU A 548 34.57 -24.00 13.63
N ARG A 549 33.40 -23.49 13.23
CA ARG A 549 33.05 -23.18 11.84
C ARG A 549 33.07 -21.67 11.62
N PHE A 550 33.68 -21.23 10.53
CA PHE A 550 33.77 -19.82 10.23
C PHE A 550 33.60 -19.49 8.75
N ASN A 551 33.09 -18.32 8.47
CA ASN A 551 33.04 -17.67 7.16
C ASN A 551 33.48 -16.22 7.33
N VAL A 552 34.52 -15.79 6.61
CA VAL A 552 35.01 -14.41 6.62
C VAL A 552 35.19 -13.95 5.19
N GLY A 553 34.59 -12.85 4.82
CA GLY A 553 34.67 -12.40 3.43
C GLY A 553 34.31 -10.93 3.24
N MET A 554 34.39 -10.53 1.99
CA MET A 554 34.06 -9.18 1.54
C MET A 554 33.45 -9.22 0.15
N ARG A 555 32.42 -8.38 -0.03
CA ARG A 555 31.79 -8.16 -1.33
C ARG A 555 31.92 -6.71 -1.74
N TYR A 556 32.28 -6.48 -2.98
CA TYR A 556 32.24 -5.19 -3.65
C TYR A 556 31.04 -5.11 -4.56
N VAL A 557 30.28 -4.05 -4.48
CA VAL A 557 29.08 -3.81 -5.29
C VAL A 557 29.18 -2.46 -5.97
N ASN A 558 29.02 -2.43 -7.29
CA ASN A 558 28.87 -1.23 -8.10
C ASN A 558 27.47 -1.22 -8.71
N THR A 559 26.73 -0.15 -8.51
CA THR A 559 25.37 0.05 -9.02
C THR A 559 25.34 1.26 -9.95
N ILE A 560 24.80 1.07 -11.14
CA ILE A 560 24.47 2.14 -12.09
C ILE A 560 22.94 2.17 -12.17
N GLN A 561 22.37 3.27 -11.72
CA GLN A 561 20.94 3.46 -11.68
C GLN A 561 20.55 4.55 -12.69
N THR A 562 19.59 4.28 -13.55
CA THR A 562 18.98 5.25 -14.47
C THR A 562 17.52 5.38 -14.09
N ILE A 563 17.12 6.59 -13.68
CA ILE A 563 15.77 6.90 -13.22
C ILE A 563 15.16 7.83 -14.28
N THR A 564 14.02 7.43 -14.83
CA THR A 564 13.25 8.22 -15.79
C THR A 564 11.89 8.54 -15.21
N GLY A 565 11.53 9.81 -15.18
CA GLY A 565 10.22 10.28 -14.77
C GLY A 565 9.52 10.98 -15.93
N ARG A 566 8.19 11.02 -15.82
CA ARG A 566 7.35 11.78 -16.72
C ARG A 566 6.89 13.03 -16.01
N VAL A 567 7.18 14.17 -16.57
CA VAL A 567 6.75 15.47 -16.06
C VAL A 567 5.75 16.04 -17.05
N SER A 568 4.58 16.42 -16.55
CA SER A 568 3.56 17.11 -17.34
C SER A 568 3.85 18.60 -17.31
N LEU A 569 4.18 19.18 -18.43
CA LEU A 569 4.51 20.60 -18.59
C LEU A 569 3.42 21.30 -19.41
N PRO A 570 3.10 22.58 -19.10
CA PRO A 570 2.19 23.36 -19.92
C PRO A 570 2.66 23.40 -21.39
N ASP A 571 1.71 23.28 -22.31
CA ASP A 571 2.02 23.45 -23.74
C ASP A 571 2.33 24.95 -23.98
N PRO A 572 3.49 25.29 -24.55
CA PRO A 572 3.85 26.69 -24.83
C PRO A 572 2.82 27.43 -25.69
N ARG A 573 2.04 26.73 -26.50
CA ARG A 573 0.96 27.30 -27.33
C ARG A 573 -0.18 27.91 -26.52
N ASN A 574 -0.28 27.53 -25.21
CA ASN A 574 -1.26 28.10 -24.28
C ASN A 574 -0.84 29.47 -23.73
N THR A 575 0.32 30.00 -24.14
CA THR A 575 0.82 31.30 -23.70
C THR A 575 1.18 32.19 -24.89
N THR A 576 1.17 33.50 -24.69
CA THR A 576 1.68 34.46 -25.69
C THR A 576 3.20 34.39 -25.74
N ALA A 577 3.81 35.02 -26.75
CA ALA A 577 5.27 35.16 -26.86
C ALA A 577 5.90 35.86 -25.65
N THR A 578 5.12 36.61 -24.86
CA THR A 578 5.55 37.28 -23.63
C THR A 578 5.31 36.45 -22.38
N GLY A 579 4.88 35.20 -22.52
CA GLY A 579 4.63 34.28 -21.40
C GLY A 579 3.32 34.51 -20.64
N VAL A 580 2.41 35.33 -21.20
CA VAL A 580 1.07 35.53 -20.61
C VAL A 580 0.11 34.46 -21.09
N ALA A 581 -0.71 33.92 -20.19
CA ALA A 581 -1.74 32.93 -20.55
C ALA A 581 -2.72 33.51 -21.60
N LEU A 582 -3.15 32.67 -22.55
CA LEU A 582 -4.14 33.07 -23.52
C LEU A 582 -5.46 33.43 -22.85
N PRO A 583 -6.19 34.46 -23.32
CA PRO A 583 -7.46 34.88 -22.72
C PRO A 583 -8.54 33.80 -22.75
N ASP A 584 -8.44 32.86 -23.66
CA ASP A 584 -9.38 31.74 -23.84
C ASP A 584 -8.95 30.45 -23.11
N GLY A 585 -8.00 30.55 -22.22
CA GLY A 585 -7.55 29.44 -21.39
C GLY A 585 -6.62 28.46 -22.08
N SER A 586 -6.45 27.29 -21.46
CA SER A 586 -5.55 26.25 -21.98
C SER A 586 -6.23 25.44 -23.07
N ARG A 587 -5.90 25.70 -24.32
CA ARG A 587 -6.42 24.99 -25.48
C ARG A 587 -5.78 23.65 -25.71
N TYR A 588 -4.50 23.58 -25.43
CA TYR A 588 -3.66 22.41 -25.75
C TYR A 588 -3.39 21.62 -24.47
N PRO A 589 -3.41 20.27 -24.54
CA PRO A 589 -3.07 19.45 -23.38
C PRO A 589 -1.61 19.65 -22.98
N ASN A 590 -1.31 19.40 -21.71
CA ASN A 590 0.06 19.42 -21.25
C ASN A 590 0.94 18.46 -22.04
N LEU A 591 2.16 18.90 -22.35
CA LEU A 591 3.19 18.06 -22.95
C LEU A 591 3.82 17.17 -21.88
N VAL A 592 3.93 15.89 -22.17
CA VAL A 592 4.63 14.93 -21.29
C VAL A 592 6.09 14.87 -21.71
N SER A 593 6.96 15.42 -20.89
CA SER A 593 8.42 15.36 -21.04
C SER A 593 9.01 14.22 -20.22
N ILE A 594 10.10 13.61 -20.74
CA ILE A 594 10.84 12.58 -20.03
C ILE A 594 12.09 13.22 -19.43
N VAL A 595 12.22 13.17 -18.11
CA VAL A 595 13.42 13.56 -17.36
C VAL A 595 14.18 12.31 -16.97
N SER A 596 15.49 12.29 -17.20
CA SER A 596 16.35 11.14 -16.87
C SER A 596 17.50 11.56 -15.97
N THR A 597 17.68 10.86 -14.86
CA THR A 597 18.79 11.03 -13.92
C THR A 597 19.59 9.75 -13.85
N ARG A 598 20.92 9.86 -13.86
CA ARG A 598 21.84 8.72 -13.73
C ARG A 598 22.65 8.82 -12.45
N ASN A 599 22.55 7.82 -11.59
CA ASN A 599 23.32 7.70 -10.36
C ASN A 599 24.30 6.53 -10.48
N VAL A 600 25.50 6.70 -9.92
CA VAL A 600 26.51 5.64 -9.85
C VAL A 600 27.11 5.64 -8.46
N TYR A 601 27.08 4.49 -7.81
CA TYR A 601 27.69 4.34 -6.50
C TYR A 601 28.30 2.95 -6.31
N SER A 602 29.29 2.89 -5.43
CA SER A 602 29.98 1.63 -5.07
C SER A 602 30.07 1.50 -3.56
N LYS A 603 29.92 0.28 -3.08
CA LYS A 603 29.97 -0.01 -1.63
C LYS A 603 30.75 -1.30 -1.38
N TRP A 604 31.47 -1.32 -0.25
CA TRP A 604 32.15 -2.51 0.28
C TRP A 604 31.35 -3.09 1.45
N LEU A 605 31.10 -4.39 1.41
CA LEU A 605 30.26 -5.12 2.34
C LEU A 605 31.08 -6.27 2.99
N PRO A 606 31.85 -5.99 4.04
CA PRO A 606 32.53 -7.01 4.81
C PRO A 606 31.54 -7.84 5.63
N ALA A 607 31.84 -9.13 5.81
CA ALA A 607 31.06 -10.03 6.67
C ALA A 607 31.97 -11.10 7.29
N ALA A 608 31.68 -11.43 8.55
CA ALA A 608 32.31 -12.51 9.26
C ALA A 608 31.29 -13.23 10.15
N THR A 609 31.28 -14.56 10.10
CA THR A 609 30.45 -15.41 10.96
C THR A 609 31.30 -16.50 11.56
N PHE A 610 31.08 -16.78 12.84
CA PHE A 610 31.74 -17.83 13.62
C PHE A 610 30.67 -18.65 14.35
N ALA A 611 30.81 -19.96 14.36
CA ALA A 611 29.97 -20.87 15.14
C ALA A 611 30.90 -21.87 15.85
N TYR A 612 30.83 -21.87 17.19
CA TYR A 612 31.64 -22.71 18.04
C TYR A 612 30.78 -23.68 18.83
N ASP A 613 31.04 -24.98 18.67
CA ASP A 613 30.37 -26.03 19.43
C ASP A 613 30.97 -26.04 20.83
N VAL A 614 30.31 -25.42 21.81
CA VAL A 614 30.78 -25.38 23.21
C VAL A 614 30.70 -26.75 23.86
N SER A 615 29.74 -27.56 23.41
CA SER A 615 29.58 -28.97 23.77
C SER A 615 28.78 -29.67 22.66
N GLU A 616 28.58 -30.99 22.81
CA GLU A 616 27.76 -31.82 21.89
C GLU A 616 26.31 -31.27 21.74
N HIS A 617 25.83 -30.48 22.69
CA HIS A 617 24.47 -29.95 22.72
C HIS A 617 24.40 -28.43 22.62
N ALA A 618 25.52 -27.72 22.66
CA ALA A 618 25.50 -26.26 22.72
C ALA A 618 26.38 -25.61 21.66
N VAL A 619 25.83 -24.62 20.95
CA VAL A 619 26.53 -23.85 19.94
C VAL A 619 26.43 -22.36 20.26
N VAL A 620 27.54 -21.65 20.19
CA VAL A 620 27.60 -20.18 20.23
C VAL A 620 27.90 -19.65 18.85
N ARG A 621 27.15 -18.65 18.41
CA ARG A 621 27.35 -17.99 17.13
C ARG A 621 27.63 -16.49 17.32
N VAL A 622 28.58 -15.97 16.55
CA VAL A 622 28.88 -14.54 16.48
C VAL A 622 28.98 -14.14 15.03
N ALA A 623 28.27 -13.09 14.65
CA ALA A 623 28.36 -12.55 13.30
C ALA A 623 28.48 -11.03 13.31
N GLY A 624 29.27 -10.51 12.36
CA GLY A 624 29.38 -9.09 12.08
C GLY A 624 29.34 -8.86 10.59
N SER A 625 28.55 -7.88 10.16
CA SER A 625 28.44 -7.59 8.73
C SER A 625 28.09 -6.12 8.46
N ARG A 626 28.38 -5.70 7.23
CA ARG A 626 27.87 -4.46 6.67
C ARG A 626 26.98 -4.77 5.50
N THR A 627 25.73 -4.23 5.53
CA THR A 627 24.74 -4.46 4.48
C THR A 627 24.26 -3.13 3.89
N MET A 628 23.68 -3.20 2.70
CA MET A 628 23.17 -2.07 1.93
C MET A 628 21.71 -2.29 1.59
N THR A 629 20.86 -1.26 1.76
CA THR A 629 19.46 -1.28 1.29
C THR A 629 19.22 -0.09 0.37
N ARG A 630 18.67 -0.37 -0.82
CA ARG A 630 18.32 0.67 -1.78
C ARG A 630 17.02 1.37 -1.37
N PRO A 631 16.85 2.68 -1.68
CA PRO A 631 15.60 3.40 -1.44
C PRO A 631 14.44 2.79 -2.23
N ASP A 632 13.21 3.11 -1.80
CA ASP A 632 12.02 2.71 -2.55
C ASP A 632 12.04 3.35 -3.95
N PRO A 633 11.89 2.56 -5.01
CA PRO A 633 11.84 3.07 -6.38
C PRO A 633 10.78 4.15 -6.61
N SER A 634 9.63 4.06 -5.94
CA SER A 634 8.55 5.04 -6.08
C SER A 634 8.94 6.42 -5.56
N ALA A 635 9.77 6.48 -4.51
CA ALA A 635 10.27 7.72 -3.93
C ALA A 635 11.32 8.42 -4.80
N GLN A 636 11.90 7.71 -5.75
CA GLN A 636 12.95 8.23 -6.63
C GLN A 636 12.42 8.78 -7.97
N LEU A 637 11.19 8.44 -8.37
CA LEU A 637 10.63 8.90 -9.64
C LEU A 637 10.44 10.42 -9.61
N PRO A 638 11.03 11.20 -10.54
CA PRO A 638 10.91 12.65 -10.58
C PRO A 638 9.50 13.05 -11.07
N GLY A 639 8.55 12.97 -10.19
CA GLY A 639 7.16 13.40 -10.42
C GLY A 639 6.76 14.39 -9.35
N VAL A 640 5.86 15.31 -9.71
CA VAL A 640 5.25 16.26 -8.77
C VAL A 640 3.76 16.04 -8.70
N ASN A 641 3.26 15.92 -7.48
CA ASN A 641 1.83 15.95 -7.21
C ASN A 641 1.49 17.26 -6.49
N PHE A 642 0.68 18.10 -7.13
CA PHE A 642 0.20 19.38 -6.61
C PHE A 642 -1.34 19.44 -6.71
N GLY A 643 -2.00 18.39 -6.22
CA GLY A 643 -3.44 18.23 -6.34
C GLY A 643 -4.28 18.82 -5.20
N ALA A 644 -3.65 19.41 -4.16
CA ALA A 644 -4.38 19.97 -3.03
C ALA A 644 -5.22 21.18 -3.44
N PRO A 645 -6.52 21.24 -3.11
CA PRO A 645 -7.38 22.39 -3.43
C PRO A 645 -6.89 23.71 -2.82
N SER A 646 -6.19 23.64 -1.67
CA SER A 646 -5.57 24.78 -0.99
C SER A 646 -4.31 25.32 -1.70
N ALA A 647 -3.77 24.59 -2.67
CA ALA A 647 -2.53 24.93 -3.38
C ALA A 647 -1.33 25.25 -2.46
N ASP A 648 -1.27 24.62 -1.28
CA ASP A 648 -0.25 24.85 -0.26
C ASP A 648 0.64 23.64 0.01
N GLN A 649 0.36 22.51 -0.65
CA GLN A 649 1.11 21.27 -0.50
C GLN A 649 1.50 20.66 -1.85
N ALA A 650 2.75 20.22 -1.95
CA ALA A 650 3.26 19.43 -3.05
C ALA A 650 3.97 18.18 -2.54
N SER A 651 3.98 17.13 -3.33
CA SER A 651 4.81 15.95 -3.11
C SER A 651 5.74 15.76 -4.31
N ILE A 652 7.04 15.64 -4.06
CA ILE A 652 8.07 15.55 -5.10
C ILE A 652 8.93 14.32 -4.86
N GLY A 653 9.13 13.49 -5.87
CA GLY A 653 10.07 12.37 -5.81
C GLY A 653 11.53 12.85 -5.89
N ASN A 654 12.43 12.13 -5.21
CA ASN A 654 13.84 12.49 -5.14
C ASN A 654 14.74 11.45 -5.82
N PRO A 655 15.18 11.69 -7.07
CA PRO A 655 16.06 10.76 -7.76
C PRO A 655 17.48 10.69 -7.19
N ALA A 656 17.87 11.62 -6.31
CA ALA A 656 19.19 11.67 -5.69
C ALA A 656 19.30 10.83 -4.40
N LEU A 657 18.28 10.08 -4.03
CA LEU A 657 18.34 9.23 -2.85
C LEU A 657 19.47 8.19 -2.97
N GLU A 658 20.28 8.10 -1.92
CA GLU A 658 21.33 7.09 -1.78
C GLU A 658 20.85 5.88 -0.98
N PRO A 659 21.46 4.70 -1.18
CA PRO A 659 21.19 3.54 -0.34
C PRO A 659 21.70 3.77 1.07
N TYR A 660 20.93 3.37 2.05
CA TYR A 660 21.38 3.36 3.44
C TYR A 660 22.21 2.13 3.78
N MET A 661 23.15 2.33 4.70
CA MET A 661 24.11 1.31 5.11
C MET A 661 23.88 0.88 6.55
N SER A 662 23.78 -0.43 6.80
CA SER A 662 23.66 -1.00 8.14
C SER A 662 24.94 -1.73 8.53
N THR A 663 25.43 -1.45 9.72
CA THR A 663 26.45 -2.28 10.40
C THR A 663 25.73 -3.15 11.42
N ASN A 664 25.85 -4.46 11.28
CA ASN A 664 25.13 -5.46 12.03
C ASN A 664 26.09 -6.27 12.90
N ILE A 665 25.67 -6.57 14.12
CA ILE A 665 26.34 -7.50 15.03
C ILE A 665 25.26 -8.42 15.59
N ASP A 666 25.52 -9.73 15.51
CA ASP A 666 24.60 -10.76 15.96
C ASP A 666 25.35 -11.71 16.91
N LEU A 667 24.71 -12.08 18.02
CA LEU A 667 25.19 -13.06 18.99
C LEU A 667 24.10 -14.10 19.25
N GLY A 668 24.38 -15.37 19.00
CA GLY A 668 23.45 -16.47 19.17
C GLY A 668 23.96 -17.53 20.12
N PHE A 669 23.04 -18.14 20.86
CA PHE A 669 23.28 -19.34 21.65
C PHE A 669 22.17 -20.35 21.35
N GLU A 670 22.55 -21.58 21.04
CA GLU A 670 21.64 -22.67 20.76
C GLU A 670 21.96 -23.85 21.67
N TYR A 671 20.94 -24.43 22.30
CA TYR A 671 21.04 -25.64 23.09
C TYR A 671 20.06 -26.68 22.58
N TYR A 672 20.56 -27.82 22.16
CA TYR A 672 19.81 -28.93 21.60
C TYR A 672 19.43 -29.90 22.71
N THR A 673 18.12 -30.03 22.99
CA THR A 673 17.59 -30.89 24.06
C THR A 673 17.37 -32.35 23.62
N GLY A 674 17.82 -32.70 22.43
CA GLY A 674 17.69 -34.01 21.80
C GLY A 674 17.61 -33.85 20.26
N ARG A 675 17.14 -34.88 19.55
CA ARG A 675 17.11 -34.86 18.09
C ARG A 675 16.19 -33.77 17.49
N GLU A 676 15.11 -33.42 18.20
CA GLU A 676 14.03 -32.56 17.68
C GLU A 676 13.79 -31.34 18.56
N GLY A 677 14.50 -31.23 19.70
CA GLY A 677 14.32 -30.11 20.62
C GLY A 677 15.46 -29.09 20.54
N VAL A 678 15.14 -27.81 20.58
CA VAL A 678 16.12 -26.71 20.62
C VAL A 678 15.58 -25.54 21.43
N VAL A 679 16.47 -24.96 22.24
CA VAL A 679 16.28 -23.64 22.86
C VAL A 679 17.33 -22.72 22.31
N SER A 680 16.94 -21.57 21.79
CA SER A 680 17.89 -20.59 21.25
C SER A 680 17.59 -19.16 21.71
N PHE A 681 18.67 -18.42 21.90
CA PHE A 681 18.66 -16.99 22.21
C PHE A 681 19.56 -16.29 21.20
N ASN A 682 19.03 -15.23 20.57
CA ASN A 682 19.79 -14.39 19.67
C ASN A 682 19.64 -12.93 20.09
N ALA A 683 20.75 -12.21 20.18
CA ALA A 683 20.79 -10.78 20.38
C ALA A 683 21.36 -10.14 19.11
N PHE A 684 20.76 -9.08 18.63
CA PHE A 684 21.27 -8.36 17.47
C PHE A 684 21.27 -6.84 17.70
N ARG A 685 22.25 -6.19 17.05
CA ARG A 685 22.33 -4.74 16.96
C ARG A 685 22.58 -4.32 15.54
N LYS A 686 21.72 -3.45 15.02
CA LYS A 686 21.81 -2.87 13.67
C LYS A 686 21.98 -1.36 13.79
N SER A 687 23.02 -0.84 13.18
CA SER A 687 23.35 0.57 13.17
C SER A 687 23.27 1.11 11.76
N ILE A 688 22.21 1.85 11.45
CA ILE A 688 21.81 2.27 10.10
C ILE A 688 22.15 3.74 9.92
N LYS A 689 22.86 4.07 8.83
CA LYS A 689 23.18 5.45 8.42
C LYS A 689 22.60 5.72 7.04
N GLY A 690 22.19 7.00 6.81
CA GLY A 690 21.58 7.42 5.54
C GLY A 690 20.17 6.88 5.36
N PHE A 691 19.48 6.55 6.46
CA PHE A 691 18.09 6.13 6.41
C PHE A 691 17.24 7.16 5.70
N THR A 692 16.24 6.74 4.94
CA THR A 692 15.34 7.66 4.24
C THR A 692 14.16 8.02 5.14
N ASN A 693 13.84 9.30 5.18
CA ASN A 693 12.66 9.79 5.87
C ASN A 693 11.94 10.84 5.01
N THR A 694 10.70 11.08 5.32
CA THR A 694 9.92 12.15 4.71
C THR A 694 10.35 13.48 5.33
N ALA A 695 10.82 14.39 4.49
CA ALA A 695 11.07 15.77 4.86
C ALA A 695 10.01 16.68 4.28
N ILE A 696 9.64 17.70 5.04
CA ILE A 696 8.77 18.79 4.60
C ILE A 696 9.63 20.05 4.56
N SER A 697 9.74 20.63 3.38
CA SER A 697 10.37 21.94 3.17
C SER A 697 9.32 22.95 2.74
N THR A 698 9.47 24.20 3.16
CA THR A 698 8.63 25.30 2.69
C THR A 698 9.37 26.05 1.60
N VAL A 699 8.76 26.13 0.41
CA VAL A 699 9.32 26.84 -0.75
C VAL A 699 8.35 27.91 -1.23
N ALA A 700 8.85 28.93 -1.92
CA ALA A 700 7.98 29.89 -2.60
C ALA A 700 7.23 29.20 -3.75
N PHE A 701 5.94 29.54 -3.97
CA PHE A 701 5.16 28.93 -5.04
C PHE A 701 5.85 29.03 -6.40
N GLY A 702 6.53 30.15 -6.69
CA GLY A 702 7.25 30.35 -7.95
C GLY A 702 8.35 29.33 -8.23
N GLU A 703 8.89 28.67 -7.20
CA GLU A 703 9.91 27.62 -7.36
C GLU A 703 9.33 26.34 -7.97
N LEU A 704 8.01 26.15 -7.91
CA LEU A 704 7.35 25.00 -8.52
C LEU A 704 7.27 25.10 -10.05
N ALA A 705 7.58 26.27 -10.64
CA ALA A 705 7.60 26.46 -12.08
C ALA A 705 8.61 25.52 -12.79
N GLN A 706 9.71 25.17 -12.13
CA GLN A 706 10.67 24.16 -12.64
C GLN A 706 10.06 22.77 -12.85
N TYR A 707 8.92 22.49 -12.21
CA TYR A 707 8.15 21.26 -12.33
C TYR A 707 6.89 21.45 -13.20
N GLY A 708 6.75 22.60 -13.88
CA GLY A 708 5.60 22.90 -14.73
C GLY A 708 4.36 23.38 -13.97
N ILE A 709 4.48 23.70 -12.68
CA ILE A 709 3.37 24.21 -11.88
C ILE A 709 3.51 25.74 -11.82
N THR A 710 2.64 26.41 -12.56
CA THR A 710 2.53 27.87 -12.59
C THR A 710 1.10 28.30 -12.22
N TYR A 711 0.89 29.58 -11.93
CA TYR A 711 -0.43 30.08 -11.57
C TYR A 711 -1.51 29.72 -12.59
N ASP A 712 -1.16 29.80 -13.89
CA ASP A 712 -2.09 29.54 -14.97
C ASP A 712 -2.43 28.04 -15.14
N THR A 713 -1.61 27.15 -14.58
CA THR A 713 -1.87 25.70 -14.58
C THR A 713 -2.77 25.26 -13.41
N LEU A 714 -3.08 26.18 -12.51
CA LEU A 714 -3.94 25.90 -11.35
C LEU A 714 -5.42 25.95 -11.74
N ASN A 715 -6.19 25.09 -11.10
CA ASN A 715 -7.63 25.21 -11.20
C ASN A 715 -8.15 26.44 -10.43
N PRO A 716 -9.38 26.93 -10.70
CA PRO A 716 -9.93 28.14 -10.06
C PRO A 716 -9.91 28.09 -8.53
N THR A 717 -10.18 26.93 -7.95
CA THR A 717 -10.14 26.73 -6.49
C THR A 717 -8.74 26.93 -5.93
N GLN A 718 -7.73 26.38 -6.58
CA GLN A 718 -6.33 26.58 -6.21
C GLN A 718 -5.87 28.04 -6.41
N GLN A 719 -6.29 28.69 -7.48
CA GLN A 719 -6.00 30.10 -7.72
C GLN A 719 -6.59 31.00 -6.63
N ILE A 720 -7.84 30.77 -6.24
CA ILE A 720 -8.48 31.48 -5.12
C ILE A 720 -7.71 31.24 -3.83
N ALA A 721 -7.37 30.01 -3.53
CA ALA A 721 -6.63 29.63 -2.32
C ALA A 721 -5.20 30.22 -2.32
N LEU A 722 -4.53 30.29 -3.46
CA LEU A 722 -3.22 30.92 -3.60
C LEU A 722 -3.29 32.43 -3.42
N ASN A 723 -4.29 33.07 -4.04
CA ASN A 723 -4.52 34.51 -3.93
C ASN A 723 -4.82 34.93 -2.50
N SER A 724 -5.57 34.11 -1.73
CA SER A 724 -5.84 34.38 -0.32
C SER A 724 -4.59 34.42 0.55
N ARG A 725 -3.47 33.87 0.07
CA ARG A 725 -2.16 33.84 0.75
C ARG A 725 -1.14 34.81 0.14
N GLY A 726 -1.62 35.83 -0.57
CA GLY A 726 -0.79 36.88 -1.15
C GLY A 726 -0.39 36.64 -2.62
N GLY A 727 -0.97 35.64 -3.26
CA GLY A 727 -0.77 35.33 -4.68
C GLY A 727 0.56 34.63 -5.00
N PRO A 728 0.86 34.46 -6.28
CA PRO A 728 1.99 33.66 -6.74
C PRO A 728 3.38 34.11 -6.25
N SER A 729 3.52 35.40 -5.96
CA SER A 729 4.79 36.00 -5.51
C SER A 729 5.05 35.84 -4.01
N ALA A 730 4.02 35.67 -3.20
CA ALA A 730 4.13 35.65 -1.73
C ALA A 730 3.77 34.29 -1.11
N ALA A 731 2.90 33.53 -1.76
CA ALA A 731 2.42 32.26 -1.21
C ALA A 731 3.55 31.25 -1.08
N GLN A 732 3.55 30.57 0.06
CA GLN A 732 4.47 29.46 0.36
C GLN A 732 3.77 28.13 0.16
N VAL A 733 4.54 27.11 -0.22
CA VAL A 733 4.10 25.71 -0.44
C VAL A 733 4.95 24.78 0.39
N GLN A 734 4.30 23.90 1.13
CA GLN A 734 4.95 22.80 1.82
C GLN A 734 5.24 21.67 0.84
N VAL A 735 6.51 21.42 0.58
CA VAL A 735 6.95 20.34 -0.30
C VAL A 735 7.37 19.14 0.53
N THR A 736 6.67 18.04 0.33
CA THR A 736 6.99 16.76 0.94
C THR A 736 7.85 15.95 -0.01
N SER A 737 9.01 15.51 0.44
CA SER A 737 9.92 14.67 -0.34
C SER A 737 10.63 13.68 0.58
N GLN A 738 11.07 12.56 0.04
CA GLN A 738 11.97 11.66 0.76
C GLN A 738 13.41 12.15 0.66
N VAL A 739 14.13 12.16 1.78
CA VAL A 739 15.54 12.54 1.86
C VAL A 739 16.33 11.53 2.69
N ASN A 740 17.62 11.38 2.42
CA ASN A 740 18.50 10.66 3.34
C ASN A 740 18.77 11.54 4.57
N VAL A 741 18.43 11.05 5.75
CA VAL A 741 18.70 11.76 6.99
C VAL A 741 20.10 11.44 7.52
N PRO A 742 20.82 12.44 8.07
CA PRO A 742 22.16 12.22 8.60
C PRO A 742 22.15 11.42 9.90
N ASP A 743 21.00 11.36 10.56
CA ASP A 743 20.84 10.70 11.85
C ASP A 743 21.06 9.19 11.76
N LYS A 744 21.66 8.67 12.81
CA LYS A 744 21.89 7.25 12.96
C LYS A 744 20.69 6.59 13.63
N LEU A 745 20.06 5.65 12.95
CA LEU A 745 19.07 4.75 13.53
C LEU A 745 19.78 3.52 14.10
N THR A 746 19.54 3.23 15.38
CA THR A 746 20.00 2.01 16.03
C THR A 746 18.81 1.13 16.38
N ILE A 747 18.86 -0.12 15.96
CA ILE A 747 17.86 -1.14 16.30
C ILE A 747 18.56 -2.24 17.07
N ASN A 748 18.10 -2.51 18.29
CA ASN A 748 18.53 -3.62 19.12
C ASN A 748 17.39 -4.61 19.23
N GLY A 749 17.68 -5.90 19.26
CA GLY A 749 16.66 -6.91 19.49
C GLY A 749 17.18 -8.16 20.16
N LEU A 750 16.23 -8.84 20.80
CA LEU A 750 16.40 -10.15 21.39
C LEU A 750 15.38 -11.10 20.75
N GLU A 751 15.85 -12.26 20.33
CA GLU A 751 14.99 -13.32 19.81
C GLU A 751 15.16 -14.56 20.69
N PHE A 752 14.04 -15.16 21.00
CA PHE A 752 13.95 -16.42 21.73
C PHE A 752 13.20 -17.44 20.86
N GLN A 753 13.68 -18.67 20.85
CA GLN A 753 12.99 -19.80 20.25
C GLN A 753 13.10 -21.02 21.17
N TRP A 754 11.98 -21.74 21.30
CA TRP A 754 11.94 -23.00 22.00
C TRP A 754 11.06 -24.00 21.24
N VAL A 755 11.67 -25.06 20.78
CA VAL A 755 10.97 -26.21 20.15
C VAL A 755 11.20 -27.40 21.05
N GLN A 756 10.12 -28.06 21.50
CA GLN A 756 10.22 -29.17 22.44
C GLN A 756 9.15 -30.21 22.21
N PRO A 757 9.51 -31.43 21.79
CA PRO A 757 8.69 -32.62 21.96
C PRO A 757 8.53 -32.92 23.47
N LEU A 758 7.32 -33.27 23.92
CA LEU A 758 6.98 -33.47 25.31
C LEU A 758 6.95 -34.94 25.73
N ASP A 759 7.37 -35.85 24.88
CA ASP A 759 7.36 -37.29 25.15
C ASP A 759 8.13 -37.67 26.41
N PHE A 760 9.18 -36.93 26.78
CA PHE A 760 9.94 -37.15 27.99
C PHE A 760 9.11 -36.90 29.28
N LEU A 761 8.07 -36.07 29.21
CA LEU A 761 7.12 -35.81 30.30
C LEU A 761 5.91 -36.76 30.24
N THR A 762 5.38 -36.97 29.06
CA THR A 762 4.04 -37.57 28.86
C THR A 762 4.06 -39.09 28.67
N LYS A 763 5.21 -39.68 28.30
CA LYS A 763 5.31 -41.15 28.13
C LYS A 763 4.99 -41.94 29.38
N ASN A 764 5.29 -41.37 30.56
CA ASN A 764 5.05 -42.03 31.85
C ASN A 764 3.57 -42.20 32.17
N ILE A 765 2.71 -41.44 31.54
CA ILE A 765 1.24 -41.55 31.61
C ILE A 765 0.65 -42.21 30.36
N GLY A 766 1.49 -42.85 29.53
CA GLY A 766 1.08 -43.57 28.33
C GLY A 766 0.71 -42.70 27.13
N ILE A 767 0.93 -41.36 27.22
CA ILE A 767 0.58 -40.41 26.17
C ILE A 767 1.87 -39.91 25.53
N THR A 768 1.95 -39.95 24.19
CA THR A 768 3.10 -39.45 23.42
C THR A 768 2.61 -38.76 22.15
N GLY A 769 3.49 -37.96 21.53
CA GLY A 769 3.17 -37.21 20.31
C GLY A 769 2.79 -35.76 20.55
N PHE A 770 2.83 -35.27 21.78
CA PHE A 770 2.66 -33.85 22.10
C PHE A 770 3.98 -33.09 21.99
N GLY A 771 3.86 -31.83 21.59
CA GLY A 771 4.98 -30.90 21.58
C GLY A 771 4.51 -29.47 21.43
N PHE A 772 5.49 -28.57 21.52
CA PHE A 772 5.22 -27.16 21.25
C PHE A 772 6.41 -26.49 20.53
N ASN A 773 6.11 -25.40 19.84
CA ASN A 773 7.07 -24.50 19.24
C ASN A 773 6.67 -23.08 19.65
N ALA A 774 7.58 -22.35 20.28
CA ALA A 774 7.39 -20.98 20.70
C ALA A 774 8.55 -20.14 20.21
N ASN A 775 8.25 -18.95 19.70
CA ASN A 775 9.27 -17.92 19.45
C ASN A 775 8.73 -16.54 19.87
N ALA A 776 9.64 -15.69 20.30
CA ALA A 776 9.34 -14.32 20.67
C ALA A 776 10.49 -13.41 20.23
N THR A 777 10.15 -12.20 19.83
CA THR A 777 11.12 -11.18 19.44
C THR A 777 10.77 -9.86 20.14
N VAL A 778 11.74 -9.26 20.81
CA VAL A 778 11.67 -7.91 21.36
C VAL A 778 12.59 -7.02 20.56
N VAL A 779 12.11 -5.87 20.14
CA VAL A 779 12.87 -4.90 19.33
C VAL A 779 12.73 -3.51 19.93
N ASP A 780 13.86 -2.86 20.13
CA ASP A 780 13.94 -1.45 20.50
C ASP A 780 14.65 -0.67 19.41
N GLN A 781 14.15 0.52 19.08
CA GLN A 781 14.75 1.42 18.12
C GLN A 781 15.03 2.79 18.74
N THR A 782 16.23 3.29 18.53
CA THR A 782 16.70 4.56 19.07
C THR A 782 17.33 5.42 17.99
N SER A 783 16.88 6.67 17.89
CA SER A 783 17.49 7.69 17.04
C SER A 783 17.59 9.01 17.81
N LYS A 784 18.59 9.83 17.50
CA LYS A 784 18.72 11.19 18.05
C LYS A 784 17.97 12.23 17.22
N GLY A 785 17.39 11.86 16.11
CA GLY A 785 16.73 12.72 15.17
C GLY A 785 15.53 12.07 14.47
N ALA A 786 15.32 12.42 13.21
CA ALA A 786 14.14 12.03 12.45
C ALA A 786 14.13 10.58 11.92
N ALA A 787 15.23 9.82 12.05
CA ALA A 787 15.31 8.47 11.53
C ALA A 787 14.45 7.50 12.36
N THR A 788 13.41 6.94 11.76
CA THR A 788 12.50 5.96 12.40
C THR A 788 12.14 4.88 11.40
N ALA A 789 12.29 3.62 11.80
CA ALA A 789 11.79 2.50 11.01
C ALA A 789 10.31 2.25 11.34
N PHE A 790 9.43 2.60 10.41
CA PHE A 790 7.99 2.40 10.58
C PHE A 790 7.60 0.93 10.43
N GLY A 791 6.53 0.52 11.14
CA GLY A 791 5.99 -0.84 11.08
C GLY A 791 6.80 -1.89 11.85
N VAL A 792 7.80 -1.49 12.61
CA VAL A 792 8.56 -2.39 13.49
C VAL A 792 7.83 -2.54 14.81
N ALA A 793 7.22 -3.71 15.04
CA ALA A 793 6.55 -4.02 16.29
C ALA A 793 7.59 -4.20 17.43
N PRO A 794 7.38 -3.55 18.60
CA PRO A 794 8.29 -3.72 19.73
C PRO A 794 8.35 -5.15 20.24
N PHE A 795 7.22 -5.85 20.22
CA PHE A 795 7.13 -7.24 20.64
C PHE A 795 6.29 -8.08 19.66
N THR A 796 6.80 -9.26 19.33
CA THR A 796 6.06 -10.26 18.55
C THR A 796 6.28 -11.64 19.15
N TYR A 797 5.27 -12.51 19.09
CA TYR A 797 5.43 -13.90 19.45
C TYR A 797 4.56 -14.83 18.59
N ASN A 798 5.02 -16.07 18.47
CA ASN A 798 4.25 -17.17 17.92
C ASN A 798 4.39 -18.38 18.85
N ILE A 799 3.26 -19.03 19.15
CA ILE A 799 3.22 -20.24 19.95
C ILE A 799 2.34 -21.26 19.22
N THR A 800 2.85 -22.47 19.05
CA THR A 800 2.12 -23.58 18.47
C THR A 800 2.19 -24.76 19.41
N GLY A 801 1.04 -25.22 19.87
CA GLY A 801 0.89 -26.51 20.52
C GLY A 801 0.44 -27.54 19.50
N TYR A 802 0.99 -28.76 19.56
CA TYR A 802 0.63 -29.80 18.63
C TYR A 802 0.54 -31.18 19.27
N TYR A 803 -0.26 -32.04 18.63
CA TYR A 803 -0.26 -33.49 18.77
C TYR A 803 0.00 -34.11 17.39
N GLU A 804 0.97 -35.01 17.29
CA GLU A 804 1.32 -35.67 16.03
C GLU A 804 1.71 -37.14 16.30
N LYS A 805 0.77 -38.07 16.09
CA LYS A 805 0.99 -39.49 16.24
C LYS A 805 -0.11 -40.32 15.56
N HIS A 806 0.24 -41.55 15.19
CA HIS A 806 -0.70 -42.56 14.65
C HIS A 806 -1.53 -42.07 13.44
N GLY A 807 -0.92 -41.24 12.58
CA GLY A 807 -1.63 -40.67 11.42
C GLY A 807 -2.53 -39.49 11.74
N VAL A 808 -2.58 -39.03 12.98
CA VAL A 808 -3.33 -37.82 13.39
C VAL A 808 -2.37 -36.70 13.71
N MET A 809 -2.56 -35.53 13.11
CA MET A 809 -1.89 -34.27 13.44
C MET A 809 -2.94 -33.23 13.78
N LEU A 810 -2.82 -32.62 14.95
CA LEU A 810 -3.62 -31.47 15.41
C LEU A 810 -2.68 -30.35 15.84
N ARG A 811 -2.94 -29.11 15.43
CA ARG A 811 -2.15 -27.94 15.80
C ARG A 811 -3.06 -26.76 16.13
N VAL A 812 -2.73 -26.06 17.19
CA VAL A 812 -3.28 -24.74 17.50
C VAL A 812 -2.12 -23.77 17.57
N SER A 813 -2.20 -22.71 16.79
CA SER A 813 -1.17 -21.69 16.73
C SER A 813 -1.74 -20.34 17.08
N THR A 814 -0.97 -19.52 17.81
CA THR A 814 -1.23 -18.10 18.00
C THR A 814 -0.08 -17.31 17.45
N THR A 815 -0.42 -16.23 16.72
CA THR A 815 0.55 -15.23 16.25
C THR A 815 0.11 -13.87 16.76
N SER A 816 1.01 -13.18 17.44
CA SER A 816 0.73 -11.86 18.01
C SER A 816 1.82 -10.87 17.68
N ARG A 817 1.42 -9.62 17.44
CA ARG A 817 2.30 -8.49 17.34
C ARG A 817 1.74 -7.31 18.12
N GLU A 818 2.59 -6.63 18.87
CA GLU A 818 2.29 -5.35 19.49
C GLU A 818 2.14 -4.25 18.45
N GLY A 819 1.34 -3.24 18.76
CA GLY A 819 1.14 -2.09 17.90
C GLY A 819 2.42 -1.32 17.62
N SER A 820 2.49 -0.68 16.47
CA SER A 820 3.66 0.10 16.06
C SER A 820 3.28 1.34 15.29
N GLN A 821 4.18 2.31 15.24
CA GLN A 821 4.01 3.48 14.39
C GLN A 821 4.17 3.08 12.92
N ASN A 822 3.17 3.39 12.09
CA ASN A 822 3.13 3.04 10.67
C ASN A 822 3.55 4.20 9.74
N SER A 823 3.45 5.45 10.19
CA SER A 823 3.91 6.63 9.45
C SER A 823 4.34 7.75 10.39
N GLY A 824 5.08 8.72 9.84
CA GLY A 824 5.51 9.92 10.55
C GLY A 824 4.38 10.89 10.87
N ALA A 825 4.74 11.98 11.54
CA ALA A 825 3.83 13.07 11.89
C ALA A 825 3.74 14.08 10.74
N ALA A 826 2.60 14.60 10.52
CA ALA A 826 2.07 15.74 9.77
C ALA A 826 1.06 15.31 8.70
N GLN A 827 -0.17 15.72 8.92
CA GLN A 827 -1.24 15.59 7.95
C GLN A 827 -2.14 16.81 8.04
N ASN A 828 -2.36 17.49 6.89
CA ASN A 828 -3.31 18.62 6.79
C ASN A 828 -3.08 19.74 7.80
N GLY A 829 -1.82 20.06 8.10
CA GLY A 829 -1.50 21.10 9.10
C GLY A 829 -1.79 20.73 10.55
N ILE A 830 -2.18 19.49 10.84
CA ILE A 830 -2.34 18.98 12.20
C ILE A 830 -0.96 18.65 12.76
N PRO A 831 -0.51 19.27 13.87
CA PRO A 831 0.86 19.11 14.36
C PRO A 831 1.21 17.70 14.83
N ALA A 832 0.22 16.98 15.35
CA ALA A 832 0.36 15.61 15.84
C ALA A 832 -0.52 14.68 15.01
N ALA A 833 0.06 14.00 14.04
CA ALA A 833 -0.67 13.28 12.98
C ALA A 833 -0.04 11.94 12.60
N ALA A 834 0.67 11.29 13.51
CA ALA A 834 1.24 9.96 13.26
C ALA A 834 0.16 8.87 13.18
N LEU A 835 0.42 7.83 12.39
CA LEU A 835 -0.45 6.65 12.31
C LEU A 835 0.17 5.49 13.08
N PHE A 836 -0.64 4.84 13.89
CA PHE A 836 -0.26 3.68 14.69
C PHE A 836 -1.16 2.49 14.36
N GLY A 837 -0.58 1.29 14.31
CA GLY A 837 -1.32 0.04 14.36
C GLY A 837 -1.59 -0.35 15.80
N THR A 838 -2.72 -1.00 16.07
CA THR A 838 -2.98 -1.61 17.38
C THR A 838 -2.36 -3.02 17.44
N ASP A 839 -2.35 -3.60 18.63
CA ASP A 839 -2.03 -5.01 18.82
C ASP A 839 -2.92 -5.89 17.94
N TYR A 840 -2.31 -6.94 17.40
CA TYR A 840 -3.01 -7.86 16.52
C TYR A 840 -2.63 -9.29 16.84
N THR A 841 -3.61 -10.08 17.28
CA THR A 841 -3.42 -11.49 17.62
C THR A 841 -4.40 -12.36 16.86
N THR A 842 -3.89 -13.39 16.18
CA THR A 842 -4.69 -14.41 15.50
C THR A 842 -4.46 -15.78 16.11
N TYR A 843 -5.49 -16.61 16.02
CA TYR A 843 -5.44 -18.01 16.37
C TYR A 843 -5.83 -18.84 15.17
N ASP A 844 -5.04 -19.88 14.90
CA ASP A 844 -5.22 -20.77 13.78
C ASP A 844 -5.28 -22.22 14.26
N PHE A 845 -6.17 -23.00 13.66
CA PHE A 845 -6.28 -24.43 13.86
C PHE A 845 -5.91 -25.16 12.58
N SER A 846 -5.09 -26.20 12.69
CA SER A 846 -4.73 -27.06 11.57
C SER A 846 -4.79 -28.52 11.98
N SER A 847 -5.34 -29.37 11.12
CA SER A 847 -5.38 -30.82 11.34
C SER A 847 -5.12 -31.59 10.06
N SER A 848 -4.56 -32.78 10.22
CA SER A 848 -4.51 -33.77 9.15
C SER A 848 -4.72 -35.17 9.72
N PHE A 849 -5.44 -35.99 8.95
CA PHE A 849 -5.78 -37.38 9.27
C PHE A 849 -5.33 -38.27 8.13
N ASP A 850 -4.30 -39.07 8.36
CA ASP A 850 -3.79 -40.05 7.41
C ASP A 850 -4.70 -41.28 7.43
N LEU A 851 -5.60 -41.36 6.45
CA LEU A 851 -6.63 -42.38 6.43
C LEU A 851 -6.05 -43.81 6.20
N ASP A 852 -4.89 -43.88 5.55
CA ASP A 852 -4.15 -45.15 5.43
C ASP A 852 -3.71 -45.65 6.80
N LYS A 853 -3.03 -44.81 7.58
CA LYS A 853 -2.51 -45.22 8.89
C LYS A 853 -3.63 -45.43 9.93
N ILE A 854 -4.75 -44.70 9.83
CA ILE A 854 -5.84 -44.76 10.80
C ILE A 854 -6.72 -45.97 10.52
N PHE A 855 -7.06 -46.27 9.27
CA PHE A 855 -8.02 -47.27 8.88
C PHE A 855 -7.39 -48.49 8.16
N GLY A 856 -6.06 -48.47 7.89
CA GLY A 856 -5.39 -49.51 7.15
C GLY A 856 -5.75 -49.56 5.65
N LEU A 857 -6.18 -48.44 5.09
CA LEU A 857 -6.62 -48.34 3.69
C LEU A 857 -5.41 -47.93 2.83
N ALA A 858 -4.67 -48.93 2.33
CA ALA A 858 -3.45 -48.70 1.55
C ALA A 858 -3.66 -47.69 0.41
N GLY A 859 -2.86 -46.62 0.39
CA GLY A 859 -2.95 -45.56 -0.61
C GLY A 859 -4.09 -44.56 -0.39
N ALA A 860 -4.81 -44.61 0.74
CA ALA A 860 -5.83 -43.63 1.05
C ALA A 860 -5.23 -42.24 1.29
N PRO A 861 -5.93 -41.15 0.88
CA PRO A 861 -5.43 -39.79 1.04
C PRO A 861 -5.41 -39.36 2.51
N GLN A 862 -4.72 -38.27 2.78
CA GLN A 862 -4.85 -37.52 4.02
C GLN A 862 -6.01 -36.52 3.90
N LEU A 863 -6.93 -36.53 4.89
CA LEU A 863 -7.95 -35.50 5.08
C LEU A 863 -7.32 -34.33 5.86
N THR A 864 -7.51 -33.11 5.38
CA THR A 864 -7.04 -31.90 6.06
C THR A 864 -8.21 -30.97 6.38
N ILE A 865 -8.23 -30.41 7.60
CA ILE A 865 -9.19 -29.41 8.04
C ILE A 865 -8.42 -28.30 8.73
N ASN A 866 -8.54 -27.08 8.18
CA ASN A 866 -7.83 -25.92 8.71
C ASN A 866 -8.79 -24.75 8.89
N VAL A 867 -8.61 -23.98 9.94
CA VAL A 867 -9.34 -22.76 10.20
C VAL A 867 -8.33 -21.67 10.57
N ALA A 868 -8.15 -20.70 9.67
CA ALA A 868 -7.31 -19.54 9.96
C ALA A 868 -8.14 -18.42 10.58
N ASN A 869 -7.52 -17.69 11.52
CA ASN A 869 -8.16 -16.59 12.25
C ASN A 869 -9.51 -16.99 12.88
N PHE A 870 -9.56 -18.11 13.60
CA PHE A 870 -10.84 -18.64 14.09
C PHE A 870 -11.50 -17.73 15.16
N THR A 871 -10.78 -16.81 15.78
CA THR A 871 -11.31 -15.79 16.70
C THR A 871 -11.87 -14.56 15.99
N ASP A 872 -11.73 -14.47 14.66
CA ASP A 872 -12.18 -13.32 13.85
C ASP A 872 -11.55 -11.98 14.29
N ALA A 873 -10.24 -11.99 14.45
CA ALA A 873 -9.48 -10.84 14.93
C ALA A 873 -9.69 -9.60 14.04
N THR A 874 -9.76 -8.45 14.68
CA THR A 874 -9.94 -7.15 14.04
C THR A 874 -8.59 -6.48 13.83
N LEU A 875 -8.33 -6.05 12.59
CA LEU A 875 -7.15 -5.24 12.26
C LEU A 875 -7.52 -3.77 12.35
N ARG A 876 -6.90 -3.04 13.28
CA ARG A 876 -7.17 -1.62 13.52
C ARG A 876 -5.89 -0.80 13.45
N SER A 877 -6.04 0.42 12.98
CA SER A 877 -5.05 1.49 13.12
C SER A 877 -5.74 2.77 13.59
N TYR A 878 -4.97 3.66 14.22
CA TYR A 878 -5.48 4.91 14.75
C TYR A 878 -4.56 6.09 14.39
N PHE A 879 -5.15 7.29 14.39
CA PHE A 879 -4.51 8.54 14.03
C PHE A 879 -4.13 9.29 15.31
N GLN A 880 -2.86 9.36 15.63
CA GLN A 880 -2.26 10.05 16.78
C GLN A 880 -2.82 9.62 18.15
N PHE A 881 -4.14 9.65 18.32
CA PHE A 881 -4.84 9.31 19.56
C PHE A 881 -5.55 7.97 19.39
N GLU A 882 -5.48 7.12 20.40
CA GLU A 882 -5.99 5.75 20.31
C GLU A 882 -7.49 5.67 20.00
N ASN A 883 -8.27 6.66 20.49
CA ASN A 883 -9.71 6.80 20.22
C ASN A 883 -10.03 7.39 18.82
N ALA A 884 -9.01 7.77 18.03
CA ALA A 884 -9.17 8.25 16.67
C ALA A 884 -8.92 7.14 15.64
N THR A 885 -9.85 6.23 15.45
CA THR A 885 -9.73 5.12 14.51
C THR A 885 -9.46 5.64 13.09
N PHE A 886 -8.34 5.20 12.50
CA PHE A 886 -7.98 5.52 11.11
C PHE A 886 -8.53 4.47 10.14
N THR A 887 -8.28 3.21 10.40
CA THR A 887 -8.88 2.08 9.69
C THR A 887 -9.24 0.97 10.65
N GLN A 888 -10.33 0.27 10.37
CA GLN A 888 -10.69 -0.95 11.08
C GLN A 888 -11.31 -1.94 10.10
N TYR A 889 -10.72 -3.13 10.00
CA TYR A 889 -11.18 -4.19 9.11
C TYR A 889 -11.30 -5.52 9.85
N LYS A 890 -12.27 -6.32 9.43
CA LYS A 890 -12.39 -7.73 9.79
C LYS A 890 -12.02 -8.58 8.58
N PRO A 891 -10.84 -9.22 8.58
CA PRO A 891 -10.43 -10.12 7.50
C PRO A 891 -11.32 -11.35 7.37
N GLY A 892 -12.04 -11.72 8.44
CA GLY A 892 -12.90 -12.88 8.49
C GLY A 892 -12.14 -14.17 8.82
N ARG A 893 -12.91 -15.22 9.13
CA ARG A 893 -12.42 -16.60 9.32
C ARG A 893 -12.27 -17.28 7.98
N GLN A 894 -11.20 -18.06 7.79
CA GLN A 894 -11.01 -18.85 6.59
C GLN A 894 -11.04 -20.34 6.92
N PHE A 895 -11.96 -21.07 6.30
CA PHE A 895 -12.13 -22.52 6.43
C PHE A 895 -11.58 -23.20 5.20
N LEU A 896 -10.81 -24.28 5.39
CA LEU A 896 -10.25 -25.10 4.33
C LEU A 896 -10.44 -26.57 4.68
N VAL A 897 -11.04 -27.30 3.77
CA VAL A 897 -11.22 -28.75 3.91
C VAL A 897 -10.76 -29.42 2.62
N GLY A 898 -9.93 -30.43 2.72
CA GLY A 898 -9.38 -31.04 1.50
C GLY A 898 -8.73 -32.39 1.71
N LEU A 899 -8.31 -32.94 0.58
CA LEU A 899 -7.61 -34.21 0.47
C LEU A 899 -6.25 -34.00 -0.19
N ARG A 900 -5.22 -34.66 0.34
CA ARG A 900 -3.90 -34.70 -0.27
C ARG A 900 -3.34 -36.12 -0.27
N GLY A 901 -2.50 -36.42 -1.26
CA GLY A 901 -1.85 -37.72 -1.36
C GLY A 901 -0.58 -37.66 -2.18
N THR A 902 0.24 -38.70 -2.06
CA THR A 902 1.48 -38.90 -2.83
C THR A 902 1.57 -40.37 -3.23
N PHE A 903 1.86 -40.60 -4.50
CA PHE A 903 2.04 -41.94 -5.11
C PHE A 903 3.49 -42.14 -5.57
#